data_f10c9dea992e83b7a61f79484325689a
#
_entry.id   f10c9dea992e83b7a61f79484325689a
#
_cell.length_a   1.000
_cell.length_b   1.000
_cell.length_c   1.000
_cell.angle_alpha   90.00
_cell.angle_beta   90.00
_cell.angle_gamma   90.00
#
_symmetry.space_group_name_H-M   'P 1'
#
loop_
_entity.id
_entity.type
_entity.pdbx_description
1 polymer ?
#
loop_
_entity_poly.entity_id
_entity_poly.type
_entity_poly.pdbx_seq_one_letter_code
_entity_poly.pdbx_strand_id
1 'polypeptide(L)'
;MAQQPKVVKVGPGGRSNGPRPKVENPGKVFKRILAYVMSRYKAQVIVVLCCILLAVFAQLQGVMFSQTLIDSYILPLLKAGSTDFSGLAAAILRVAVIYCVGIAAVFVQNRLMARITQGTLKDLRDEMFTHMQTLPIKYFDTHAHGDIMSVYTNDIDTLRQMISQSLPQLVNTVVTLVGVLASMLYLSVPLTVLALAMVGIMLLATKYLTGNSGKYFIKQQQELGKVNGYIEEMMNGQKVIKVFCHEEIAIEEFDRLNDELFHSADKANSYSLVAMPVNGQLGNLSYVFCAILGGALAINGFGGFTLGGLASFLVLNRQFNQPISQISMQLNSVVMALAGGARIFALLDEKPEVNEGDITLVHAKYEADDTVTETNESTGMWAWKRMDADGKPRYTKLEGDIVFKDVDFGYDEKKIVLHDINLYGRPGQKIAFVGSTGAGKTTITNLINRFYDIQKGRILYDGHDIKSIEKDALRSSLGIVLQDTHLFTGTVMENIRYGRLTATDEECMAAAKLANADTFIKHLPDGYNTMLTGDGTNLSQGQRQLLAIARAAVADPPVLILDEATSSIDTRTEKLVQDGMDGLMYGRTTFVIAHRLSTVRNSDCIMVLEQGRIIERGTHDELIAQKGRYYRLYTGNFAENS
;
A
#
# COMPACT_ATOMS: atom_id res chain seq x y z
N MET A 1 -5.13 -11.87 34.75
CA MET A 1 -3.98 -11.71 33.83
C MET A 1 -4.50 -11.91 32.40
N ALA A 2 -4.90 -10.86 31.73
CA ALA A 2 -5.37 -10.90 30.35
C ALA A 2 -4.21 -10.49 29.43
N GLN A 3 -3.88 -11.35 28.48
CA GLN A 3 -2.83 -11.09 27.50
C GLN A 3 -3.23 -9.91 26.61
N GLN A 4 -2.43 -8.86 26.64
CA GLN A 4 -2.52 -7.73 25.70
C GLN A 4 -2.16 -8.23 24.29
N PRO A 5 -2.86 -7.80 23.24
CA PRO A 5 -2.46 -8.08 21.87
C PRO A 5 -1.13 -7.35 21.58
N LYS A 6 -0.12 -8.09 21.12
CA LYS A 6 1.17 -7.54 20.71
C LYS A 6 0.96 -6.64 19.48
N VAL A 7 1.10 -5.34 19.69
CA VAL A 7 1.25 -4.36 18.61
C VAL A 7 2.64 -4.57 18.01
N VAL A 8 2.71 -5.11 16.81
CA VAL A 8 3.96 -5.21 16.05
C VAL A 8 4.21 -3.82 15.45
N LYS A 9 5.11 -3.06 16.06
CA LYS A 9 5.65 -1.83 15.45
C LYS A 9 6.60 -2.25 14.31
N VAL A 10 6.21 -2.01 13.08
CA VAL A 10 7.07 -2.17 11.90
C VAL A 10 7.76 -0.83 11.66
N GLY A 11 9.10 -0.79 11.75
CA GLY A 11 9.91 0.38 11.39
C GLY A 11 9.95 0.61 9.87
N PRO A 12 10.31 1.82 9.40
CA PRO A 12 10.32 2.15 7.99
C PRO A 12 11.41 1.35 7.25
N GLY A 13 10.98 0.42 6.40
CA GLY A 13 11.85 -0.40 5.54
C GLY A 13 11.83 -1.90 5.82
N GLY A 14 11.16 -2.38 6.86
CA GLY A 14 11.06 -3.80 7.18
C GLY A 14 10.02 -4.52 6.29
N ARG A 15 10.50 -5.48 5.47
CA ARG A 15 9.59 -6.48 4.90
C ARG A 15 8.85 -7.15 6.06
N SER A 16 7.52 -7.07 6.08
CA SER A 16 6.68 -7.79 7.04
C SER A 16 7.03 -9.29 7.02
N ASN A 17 7.83 -9.74 7.98
CA ASN A 17 8.23 -11.15 8.18
C ASN A 17 7.23 -11.89 9.09
N GLY A 18 5.96 -11.49 9.09
CA GLY A 18 4.90 -12.27 9.72
C GLY A 18 4.65 -13.59 8.97
N PRO A 19 4.09 -14.63 9.62
CA PRO A 19 3.68 -15.84 8.94
C PRO A 19 2.77 -15.42 7.77
N ARG A 20 3.10 -15.91 6.57
CA ARG A 20 2.38 -15.59 5.32
C ARG A 20 0.88 -15.67 5.58
N PRO A 21 0.09 -14.60 5.34
CA PRO A 21 -1.35 -14.68 5.53
C PRO A 21 -1.87 -15.82 4.67
N LYS A 22 -2.50 -16.81 5.29
CA LYS A 22 -3.22 -17.86 4.56
C LYS A 22 -4.31 -17.16 3.80
N VAL A 23 -4.21 -17.14 2.48
CA VAL A 23 -5.28 -16.64 1.61
C VAL A 23 -6.50 -17.53 1.85
N GLU A 24 -7.54 -16.99 2.48
CA GLU A 24 -8.73 -17.77 2.86
C GLU A 24 -9.39 -18.45 1.67
N ASN A 25 -9.30 -17.88 0.46
CA ASN A 25 -9.88 -18.44 -0.78
C ASN A 25 -9.01 -18.09 -2.00
N PRO A 26 -7.87 -18.76 -2.24
CA PRO A 26 -6.96 -18.43 -3.33
C PRO A 26 -7.63 -18.54 -4.72
N GLY A 27 -8.56 -19.46 -4.90
CA GLY A 27 -9.31 -19.61 -6.15
C GLY A 27 -10.23 -18.42 -6.46
N LYS A 28 -10.84 -17.80 -5.44
CA LYS A 28 -11.69 -16.61 -5.60
C LYS A 28 -10.84 -15.39 -6.01
N VAL A 29 -9.67 -15.21 -5.38
CA VAL A 29 -8.73 -14.13 -5.71
C VAL A 29 -8.20 -14.32 -7.13
N PHE A 30 -7.78 -15.54 -7.50
CA PHE A 30 -7.33 -15.85 -8.86
C PHE A 30 -8.39 -15.54 -9.92
N LYS A 31 -9.63 -15.98 -9.67
CA LYS A 31 -10.76 -15.70 -10.57
C LYS A 31 -11.00 -14.20 -10.72
N ARG A 32 -10.90 -13.43 -9.64
CA ARG A 32 -11.07 -11.96 -9.65
C ARG A 32 -9.95 -11.27 -10.45
N ILE A 33 -8.69 -11.66 -10.26
CA ILE A 33 -7.57 -11.14 -11.06
C ILE A 33 -7.78 -11.46 -12.54
N LEU A 34 -8.11 -12.72 -12.86
CA LEU A 34 -8.34 -13.12 -14.24
C LEU A 34 -9.53 -12.36 -14.87
N ALA A 35 -10.62 -12.19 -14.14
CA ALA A 35 -11.78 -11.41 -14.58
C ALA A 35 -11.40 -9.94 -14.84
N TYR A 36 -10.58 -9.36 -13.98
CA TYR A 36 -10.08 -7.98 -14.12
C TYR A 36 -9.26 -7.81 -15.41
N VAL A 37 -8.35 -8.73 -15.70
CA VAL A 37 -7.56 -8.71 -16.94
C VAL A 37 -8.44 -8.97 -18.16
N MET A 38 -9.32 -9.97 -18.07
CA MET A 38 -10.18 -10.37 -19.20
C MET A 38 -11.23 -9.33 -19.56
N SER A 39 -11.74 -8.55 -18.60
CA SER A 39 -12.71 -7.49 -18.88
C SER A 39 -12.16 -6.38 -19.78
N ARG A 40 -10.84 -6.10 -19.67
CA ARG A 40 -10.18 -4.99 -20.38
C ARG A 40 -9.35 -5.44 -21.59
N TYR A 41 -8.76 -6.65 -21.54
CA TYR A 41 -7.77 -7.11 -22.53
C TYR A 41 -8.12 -8.44 -23.19
N LYS A 42 -9.41 -8.83 -23.24
CA LYS A 42 -9.90 -10.13 -23.75
C LYS A 42 -9.32 -10.51 -25.12
N ALA A 43 -9.39 -9.61 -26.09
CA ALA A 43 -8.91 -9.89 -27.44
C ALA A 43 -7.40 -10.16 -27.49
N GLN A 44 -6.62 -9.35 -26.75
CA GLN A 44 -5.16 -9.49 -26.69
C GLN A 44 -4.76 -10.80 -25.98
N VAL A 45 -5.46 -11.19 -24.90
CA VAL A 45 -5.22 -12.48 -24.21
C VAL A 45 -5.49 -13.66 -25.15
N ILE A 46 -6.54 -13.61 -25.96
CA ILE A 46 -6.85 -14.66 -26.95
C ILE A 46 -5.71 -14.74 -27.99
N VAL A 47 -5.23 -13.60 -28.50
CA VAL A 47 -4.10 -13.58 -29.45
C VAL A 47 -2.84 -14.16 -28.80
N VAL A 48 -2.55 -13.84 -27.53
CA VAL A 48 -1.42 -14.42 -26.79
C VAL A 48 -1.53 -15.94 -26.70
N LEU A 49 -2.71 -16.48 -26.39
CA LEU A 49 -2.94 -17.93 -26.34
C LEU A 49 -2.73 -18.58 -27.70
N CYS A 50 -3.22 -17.97 -28.79
CA CYS A 50 -2.96 -18.44 -30.15
C CYS A 50 -1.46 -18.42 -30.50
N CYS A 51 -0.75 -17.36 -30.10
CA CYS A 51 0.70 -17.26 -30.30
C CYS A 51 1.46 -18.35 -29.53
N ILE A 52 1.07 -18.67 -28.29
CA ILE A 52 1.68 -19.77 -27.52
C ILE A 52 1.48 -21.11 -28.25
N LEU A 53 0.26 -21.40 -28.69
CA LEU A 53 -0.04 -22.63 -29.42
C LEU A 53 0.80 -22.73 -30.70
N LEU A 54 0.89 -21.65 -31.48
CA LEU A 54 1.65 -21.59 -32.71
C LEU A 54 3.17 -21.75 -32.46
N ALA A 55 3.71 -21.13 -31.43
CA ALA A 55 5.11 -21.24 -31.03
C ALA A 55 5.47 -22.68 -30.62
N VAL A 56 4.64 -23.31 -29.77
CA VAL A 56 4.83 -24.71 -29.35
C VAL A 56 4.70 -25.66 -30.53
N PHE A 57 3.72 -25.44 -31.42
CA PHE A 57 3.61 -26.23 -32.66
C PHE A 57 4.86 -26.13 -33.54
N ALA A 58 5.37 -24.91 -33.75
CA ALA A 58 6.60 -24.71 -34.54
C ALA A 58 7.80 -25.43 -33.91
N GLN A 59 7.92 -25.36 -32.56
CA GLN A 59 8.97 -26.08 -31.83
C GLN A 59 8.88 -27.60 -31.99
N LEU A 60 7.68 -28.19 -31.86
CA LEU A 60 7.47 -29.63 -32.00
C LEU A 60 7.72 -30.10 -33.44
N GLN A 61 7.30 -29.35 -34.47
CA GLN A 61 7.58 -29.66 -35.87
C GLN A 61 9.09 -29.70 -36.16
N GLY A 62 9.87 -28.80 -35.55
CA GLY A 62 11.31 -28.81 -35.69
C GLY A 62 11.97 -30.04 -35.07
N VAL A 63 11.45 -30.55 -33.95
CA VAL A 63 11.96 -31.79 -33.32
C VAL A 63 11.57 -33.01 -34.16
N MET A 64 10.31 -33.09 -34.59
CA MET A 64 9.83 -34.21 -35.45
C MET A 64 10.53 -34.23 -36.80
N PHE A 65 10.95 -33.08 -37.31
CA PHE A 65 11.72 -32.99 -38.55
C PHE A 65 13.04 -33.78 -38.50
N SER A 66 13.65 -33.95 -37.30
CA SER A 66 14.87 -34.76 -37.14
C SER A 66 14.66 -36.22 -37.62
N GLN A 67 13.47 -36.79 -37.38
CA GLN A 67 13.10 -38.10 -37.92
C GLN A 67 13.05 -38.04 -39.45
N THR A 68 12.26 -37.11 -39.99
CA THR A 68 12.10 -36.98 -41.46
C THR A 68 13.45 -36.72 -42.14
N LEU A 69 14.29 -35.89 -41.53
CA LEU A 69 15.64 -35.58 -42.04
C LEU A 69 16.50 -36.84 -42.18
N ILE A 70 16.53 -37.68 -41.14
CA ILE A 70 17.36 -38.89 -41.14
C ILE A 70 16.76 -39.94 -42.04
N ASP A 71 15.47 -40.26 -41.88
CA ASP A 71 14.84 -41.40 -42.51
C ASP A 71 14.50 -41.16 -44.00
N SER A 72 14.05 -39.94 -44.36
CA SER A 72 13.54 -39.64 -45.71
C SER A 72 14.58 -38.98 -46.62
N TYR A 73 15.64 -38.36 -46.06
CA TYR A 73 16.65 -37.65 -46.85
C TYR A 73 18.05 -38.22 -46.65
N ILE A 74 18.59 -38.31 -45.42
CA ILE A 74 19.98 -38.70 -45.22
C ILE A 74 20.21 -40.18 -45.57
N LEU A 75 19.42 -41.10 -45.03
CA LEU A 75 19.60 -42.53 -45.23
C LEU A 75 19.39 -42.94 -46.71
N PRO A 76 18.38 -42.43 -47.46
CA PRO A 76 18.24 -42.71 -48.87
C PRO A 76 19.36 -42.15 -49.70
N LEU A 77 19.85 -40.92 -49.45
CA LEU A 77 20.98 -40.31 -50.17
C LEU A 77 22.27 -41.10 -49.95
N LEU A 78 22.54 -41.57 -48.74
CA LEU A 78 23.68 -42.41 -48.42
C LEU A 78 23.60 -43.76 -49.13
N LYS A 79 22.42 -44.40 -49.19
CA LYS A 79 22.24 -45.69 -49.91
C LYS A 79 22.34 -45.55 -51.40
N ALA A 80 21.89 -44.44 -51.98
CA ALA A 80 21.91 -44.18 -53.40
C ALA A 80 23.24 -43.62 -53.90
N GLY A 81 24.19 -43.20 -53.06
CA GLY A 81 25.40 -42.49 -53.38
C GLY A 81 25.16 -41.18 -54.15
N SER A 82 23.99 -40.62 -54.08
CA SER A 82 23.58 -39.42 -54.83
C SER A 82 24.03 -38.13 -54.12
N THR A 83 24.46 -37.16 -54.94
CA THR A 83 24.87 -35.81 -54.52
C THR A 83 23.76 -34.76 -54.76
N ASP A 84 22.52 -35.19 -55.08
CA ASP A 84 21.40 -34.28 -55.25
C ASP A 84 20.77 -33.92 -53.93
N PHE A 85 21.07 -32.71 -53.43
CA PHE A 85 20.57 -32.17 -52.19
C PHE A 85 19.33 -31.26 -52.36
N SER A 86 18.74 -31.18 -53.55
CA SER A 86 17.63 -30.26 -53.84
C SER A 86 16.40 -30.52 -52.96
N GLY A 87 16.02 -31.79 -52.78
CA GLY A 87 14.92 -32.19 -51.88
C GLY A 87 15.18 -31.88 -50.42
N LEU A 88 16.43 -32.09 -49.96
CA LEU A 88 16.85 -31.75 -48.62
C LEU A 88 16.81 -30.23 -48.37
N ALA A 89 17.31 -29.44 -49.31
CA ALA A 89 17.29 -27.98 -49.22
C ALA A 89 15.86 -27.43 -49.12
N ALA A 90 14.93 -27.97 -49.95
CA ALA A 90 13.52 -27.60 -49.89
C ALA A 90 12.86 -27.95 -48.53
N ALA A 91 13.20 -29.10 -47.95
CA ALA A 91 12.70 -29.51 -46.63
C ALA A 91 13.23 -28.61 -45.48
N ILE A 92 14.52 -28.28 -45.51
CA ILE A 92 15.14 -27.34 -44.55
C ILE A 92 14.50 -25.96 -44.66
N LEU A 93 14.29 -25.45 -45.90
CA LEU A 93 13.63 -24.16 -46.10
C LEU A 93 12.22 -24.14 -45.54
N ARG A 94 11.44 -25.22 -45.70
CA ARG A 94 10.11 -25.35 -45.11
C ARG A 94 10.14 -25.22 -43.59
N VAL A 95 11.06 -25.93 -42.92
CA VAL A 95 11.20 -25.88 -41.46
C VAL A 95 11.70 -24.51 -41.02
N ALA A 96 12.61 -23.87 -41.76
CA ALA A 96 13.06 -22.52 -41.49
C ALA A 96 11.89 -21.51 -41.52
N VAL A 97 10.97 -21.61 -42.48
CA VAL A 97 9.76 -20.78 -42.53
C VAL A 97 8.88 -21.02 -41.29
N ILE A 98 8.66 -22.28 -40.87
CA ILE A 98 7.89 -22.61 -39.67
C ILE A 98 8.55 -21.97 -38.42
N TYR A 99 9.86 -22.03 -38.28
CA TYR A 99 10.58 -21.39 -37.19
C TYR A 99 10.47 -19.87 -37.24
N CYS A 100 10.56 -19.23 -38.41
CA CYS A 100 10.35 -17.78 -38.55
C CYS A 100 8.96 -17.36 -38.09
N VAL A 101 7.92 -18.14 -38.44
CA VAL A 101 6.55 -17.91 -37.92
C VAL A 101 6.49 -18.09 -36.40
N GLY A 102 7.15 -19.12 -35.86
CA GLY A 102 7.26 -19.33 -34.41
C GLY A 102 7.92 -18.15 -33.68
N ILE A 103 9.05 -17.65 -34.22
CA ILE A 103 9.76 -16.48 -33.68
C ILE A 103 8.86 -15.24 -33.69
N ALA A 104 8.16 -14.99 -34.81
CA ALA A 104 7.23 -13.88 -34.94
C ALA A 104 6.07 -14.00 -33.89
N ALA A 105 5.56 -15.22 -33.69
CA ALA A 105 4.53 -15.47 -32.67
C ALA A 105 5.03 -15.17 -31.26
N VAL A 106 6.24 -15.61 -30.88
CA VAL A 106 6.85 -15.30 -29.57
C VAL A 106 7.08 -13.79 -29.40
N PHE A 107 7.52 -13.10 -30.45
CA PHE A 107 7.69 -11.64 -30.41
C PHE A 107 6.37 -10.93 -30.15
N VAL A 108 5.30 -11.26 -30.89
CA VAL A 108 3.96 -10.70 -30.71
C VAL A 108 3.42 -11.01 -29.31
N GLN A 109 3.57 -12.26 -28.85
CA GLN A 109 3.18 -12.69 -27.50
C GLN A 109 3.81 -11.80 -26.43
N ASN A 110 5.14 -11.66 -26.45
CA ASN A 110 5.87 -10.88 -25.44
C ASN A 110 5.49 -9.40 -25.49
N ARG A 111 5.33 -8.84 -26.70
CA ARG A 111 4.90 -7.45 -26.88
C ARG A 111 3.50 -7.18 -26.33
N LEU A 112 2.56 -8.09 -26.59
CA LEU A 112 1.19 -7.99 -26.07
C LEU A 112 1.16 -8.21 -24.55
N MET A 113 1.90 -9.19 -24.03
CA MET A 113 1.97 -9.43 -22.59
C MET A 113 2.53 -8.22 -21.83
N ALA A 114 3.55 -7.55 -22.37
CA ALA A 114 4.06 -6.31 -21.78
C ALA A 114 2.96 -5.23 -21.71
N ARG A 115 2.18 -5.07 -22.79
CA ARG A 115 1.09 -4.09 -22.85
C ARG A 115 -0.07 -4.42 -21.90
N ILE A 116 -0.49 -5.69 -21.88
CA ILE A 116 -1.53 -6.19 -20.95
C ILE A 116 -1.10 -5.93 -19.51
N THR A 117 0.12 -6.32 -19.16
CA THR A 117 0.65 -6.20 -17.81
C THR A 117 0.72 -4.73 -17.37
N GLN A 118 1.40 -3.88 -18.15
CA GLN A 118 1.58 -2.48 -17.77
C GLN A 118 0.25 -1.71 -17.73
N GLY A 119 -0.66 -2.01 -18.67
CA GLY A 119 -2.00 -1.42 -18.66
C GLY A 119 -2.81 -1.84 -17.43
N THR A 120 -2.82 -3.14 -17.11
CA THR A 120 -3.51 -3.65 -15.90
C THR A 120 -2.97 -3.02 -14.62
N LEU A 121 -1.64 -2.86 -14.51
CA LEU A 121 -1.03 -2.26 -13.32
C LEU A 121 -1.31 -0.76 -13.21
N LYS A 122 -1.34 -0.06 -14.35
CA LYS A 122 -1.74 1.35 -14.37
C LYS A 122 -3.17 1.49 -13.86
N ASP A 123 -4.10 0.75 -14.46
CA ASP A 123 -5.52 0.81 -14.09
C ASP A 123 -5.74 0.49 -12.61
N LEU A 124 -5.04 -0.53 -12.08
CA LEU A 124 -5.10 -0.88 -10.65
C LEU A 124 -4.58 0.23 -9.75
N ARG A 125 -3.45 0.86 -10.09
CA ARG A 125 -2.90 1.97 -9.30
C ARG A 125 -3.83 3.17 -9.30
N ASP A 126 -4.38 3.52 -10.46
CA ASP A 126 -5.32 4.63 -10.61
C ASP A 126 -6.59 4.37 -9.76
N GLU A 127 -7.14 3.15 -9.82
CA GLU A 127 -8.32 2.74 -9.05
C GLU A 127 -8.04 2.71 -7.55
N MET A 128 -6.91 2.12 -7.13
CA MET A 128 -6.49 2.09 -5.72
C MET A 128 -6.28 3.49 -5.16
N PHE A 129 -5.60 4.38 -5.90
CA PHE A 129 -5.32 5.73 -5.43
C PHE A 129 -6.61 6.55 -5.32
N THR A 130 -7.49 6.47 -6.33
CA THR A 130 -8.79 7.14 -6.29
C THR A 130 -9.63 6.63 -5.12
N HIS A 131 -9.68 5.32 -4.93
CA HIS A 131 -10.43 4.71 -3.82
C HIS A 131 -9.85 5.11 -2.45
N MET A 132 -8.52 5.12 -2.31
CA MET A 132 -7.85 5.54 -1.08
C MET A 132 -8.25 6.96 -0.63
N GLN A 133 -8.49 7.89 -1.59
CA GLN A 133 -8.94 9.26 -1.26
C GLN A 133 -10.37 9.29 -0.69
N THR A 134 -11.16 8.25 -0.90
CA THR A 134 -12.53 8.16 -0.38
C THR A 134 -12.61 7.47 0.98
N LEU A 135 -11.51 6.91 1.51
CA LEU A 135 -11.51 6.15 2.75
C LEU A 135 -11.59 7.07 3.98
N PRO A 136 -12.26 6.61 5.06
CA PRO A 136 -12.33 7.36 6.31
C PRO A 136 -10.95 7.41 6.99
N ILE A 137 -10.70 8.47 7.77
CA ILE A 137 -9.47 8.63 8.57
C ILE A 137 -9.21 7.42 9.47
N LYS A 138 -10.26 6.78 9.99
CA LYS A 138 -10.17 5.54 10.77
C LYS A 138 -9.32 4.46 10.09
N TYR A 139 -9.38 4.36 8.77
CA TYR A 139 -8.57 3.40 8.02
C TYR A 139 -7.07 3.68 8.18
N PHE A 140 -6.67 4.95 8.06
CA PHE A 140 -5.27 5.37 8.19
C PHE A 140 -4.76 5.31 9.63
N ASP A 141 -5.63 5.54 10.62
CA ASP A 141 -5.28 5.43 12.04
C ASP A 141 -5.11 3.97 12.50
N THR A 142 -5.79 3.02 11.83
CA THR A 142 -5.75 1.60 12.20
C THR A 142 -4.75 0.78 11.39
N HIS A 143 -4.26 1.30 10.26
CA HIS A 143 -3.29 0.63 9.39
C HIS A 143 -1.97 1.40 9.35
N ALA A 144 -0.86 0.71 9.49
CA ALA A 144 0.45 1.34 9.37
C ALA A 144 0.67 1.85 7.93
N HIS A 145 1.16 3.08 7.78
CA HIS A 145 1.46 3.67 6.46
C HIS A 145 2.39 2.78 5.62
N GLY A 146 3.36 2.09 6.27
CA GLY A 146 4.25 1.14 5.62
C GLY A 146 3.53 -0.06 5.03
N ASP A 147 2.46 -0.55 5.68
CA ASP A 147 1.66 -1.66 5.16
C ASP A 147 0.86 -1.22 3.94
N ILE A 148 0.23 -0.04 3.98
CA ILE A 148 -0.47 0.54 2.83
C ILE A 148 0.50 0.74 1.66
N MET A 149 1.69 1.31 1.93
CA MET A 149 2.71 1.52 0.91
C MET A 149 3.22 0.20 0.31
N SER A 150 3.31 -0.86 1.11
CA SER A 150 3.69 -2.20 0.66
C SER A 150 2.69 -2.76 -0.37
N VAL A 151 1.39 -2.43 -0.26
CA VAL A 151 0.37 -2.82 -1.25
C VAL A 151 0.65 -2.14 -2.60
N TYR A 152 1.02 -0.85 -2.60
CA TYR A 152 1.35 -0.10 -3.83
C TYR A 152 2.67 -0.50 -4.48
N THR A 153 3.62 -1.04 -3.71
CA THR A 153 4.96 -1.40 -4.19
C THR A 153 5.10 -2.91 -4.38
N ASN A 154 5.20 -3.65 -3.27
CA ASN A 154 5.53 -5.07 -3.28
C ASN A 154 4.41 -5.93 -3.87
N ASP A 155 3.15 -5.67 -3.49
CA ASP A 155 2.03 -6.50 -3.94
C ASP A 155 1.72 -6.30 -5.42
N ILE A 156 1.79 -5.06 -5.88
CA ILE A 156 1.69 -4.76 -7.32
C ILE A 156 2.83 -5.40 -8.11
N ASP A 157 4.06 -5.43 -7.56
CA ASP A 157 5.18 -6.06 -8.25
C ASP A 157 5.04 -7.59 -8.34
N THR A 158 4.58 -8.25 -7.27
CA THR A 158 4.28 -9.68 -7.31
C THR A 158 3.17 -10.01 -8.31
N LEU A 159 2.15 -9.15 -8.41
CA LEU A 159 1.07 -9.29 -9.39
C LEU A 159 1.61 -9.08 -10.82
N ARG A 160 2.50 -8.11 -11.02
CA ARG A 160 3.23 -7.90 -12.28
C ARG A 160 3.94 -9.16 -12.73
N GLN A 161 4.72 -9.77 -11.84
CA GLN A 161 5.47 -10.99 -12.13
C GLN A 161 4.54 -12.15 -12.51
N MET A 162 3.44 -12.31 -11.80
CA MET A 162 2.45 -13.35 -12.11
C MET A 162 1.85 -13.15 -13.51
N ILE A 163 1.36 -11.95 -13.83
CA ILE A 163 0.70 -11.67 -15.10
C ILE A 163 1.69 -11.73 -16.25
N SER A 164 2.89 -11.10 -16.12
CA SER A 164 3.85 -10.99 -17.23
C SER A 164 4.62 -12.28 -17.51
N GLN A 165 4.87 -13.10 -16.50
CA GLN A 165 5.78 -14.24 -16.60
C GLN A 165 5.11 -15.56 -16.17
N SER A 166 4.58 -15.64 -14.95
CA SER A 166 4.19 -16.93 -14.38
C SER A 166 3.00 -17.55 -15.08
N LEU A 167 1.94 -16.79 -15.37
CA LEU A 167 0.76 -17.30 -16.07
C LEU A 167 1.07 -17.71 -17.51
N PRO A 168 1.71 -16.88 -18.36
CA PRO A 168 2.09 -17.28 -19.72
C PRO A 168 3.01 -18.50 -19.73
N GLN A 169 4.00 -18.55 -18.81
CA GLN A 169 4.92 -19.67 -18.72
C GLN A 169 4.22 -20.96 -18.28
N LEU A 170 3.27 -20.91 -17.34
CA LEU A 170 2.46 -22.08 -16.97
C LEU A 170 1.65 -22.61 -18.15
N VAL A 171 0.99 -21.72 -18.90
CA VAL A 171 0.23 -22.10 -20.11
C VAL A 171 1.16 -22.73 -21.13
N ASN A 172 2.29 -22.09 -21.43
CA ASN A 172 3.30 -22.60 -22.36
C ASN A 172 3.81 -23.98 -21.93
N THR A 173 4.12 -24.16 -20.64
CA THR A 173 4.59 -25.43 -20.06
C THR A 173 3.55 -26.54 -20.22
N VAL A 174 2.28 -26.26 -19.92
CA VAL A 174 1.19 -27.28 -20.08
C VAL A 174 1.01 -27.66 -21.54
N VAL A 175 0.96 -26.69 -22.44
CA VAL A 175 0.82 -26.96 -23.90
C VAL A 175 2.02 -27.74 -24.43
N THR A 176 3.24 -27.38 -24.01
CA THR A 176 4.47 -28.09 -24.40
C THR A 176 4.46 -29.53 -23.88
N LEU A 177 4.13 -29.76 -22.60
CA LEU A 177 4.08 -31.10 -22.01
C LEU A 177 3.06 -31.99 -22.73
N VAL A 178 1.87 -31.48 -23.03
CA VAL A 178 0.82 -32.22 -23.75
C VAL A 178 1.31 -32.54 -25.16
N GLY A 179 1.88 -31.57 -25.88
CA GLY A 179 2.37 -31.73 -27.24
C GLY A 179 3.56 -32.70 -27.33
N VAL A 180 4.53 -32.57 -26.40
CA VAL A 180 5.68 -33.51 -26.33
C VAL A 180 5.21 -34.91 -26.00
N LEU A 181 4.32 -35.10 -25.00
CA LEU A 181 3.79 -36.43 -24.66
C LEU A 181 3.04 -37.09 -25.82
N ALA A 182 2.20 -36.32 -26.52
CA ALA A 182 1.51 -36.81 -27.73
C ALA A 182 2.50 -37.23 -28.81
N SER A 183 3.55 -36.43 -29.05
CA SER A 183 4.61 -36.76 -30.01
C SER A 183 5.41 -38.00 -29.60
N MET A 184 5.73 -38.17 -28.34
CA MET A 184 6.41 -39.35 -27.79
C MET A 184 5.58 -40.62 -27.95
N LEU A 185 4.27 -40.56 -27.64
CA LEU A 185 3.34 -41.68 -27.84
C LEU A 185 3.20 -42.06 -29.32
N TYR A 186 3.18 -41.08 -30.20
CA TYR A 186 3.15 -41.31 -31.65
C TYR A 186 4.41 -42.03 -32.17
N LEU A 187 5.59 -41.66 -31.63
CA LEU A 187 6.85 -42.28 -32.05
C LEU A 187 7.05 -43.70 -31.47
N SER A 188 6.83 -43.90 -30.16
CA SER A 188 7.03 -45.18 -29.53
C SER A 188 6.37 -45.25 -28.14
N VAL A 189 5.35 -46.08 -28.00
CA VAL A 189 4.68 -46.31 -26.73
C VAL A 189 5.60 -46.95 -25.68
N PRO A 190 6.45 -48.00 -25.99
CA PRO A 190 7.32 -48.59 -24.98
C PRO A 190 8.33 -47.60 -24.40
N LEU A 191 8.94 -46.75 -25.23
CA LEU A 191 9.89 -45.73 -24.77
C LEU A 191 9.20 -44.63 -23.95
N THR A 192 7.97 -44.30 -24.30
CA THR A 192 7.17 -43.31 -23.53
C THR A 192 6.86 -43.82 -22.12
N VAL A 193 6.52 -45.12 -21.98
CA VAL A 193 6.29 -45.73 -20.67
C VAL A 193 7.58 -45.70 -19.83
N LEU A 194 8.74 -46.00 -20.43
CA LEU A 194 10.02 -45.89 -19.73
C LEU A 194 10.31 -44.45 -19.29
N ALA A 195 10.12 -43.47 -20.18
CA ALA A 195 10.30 -42.06 -19.84
C ALA A 195 9.38 -41.60 -18.71
N LEU A 196 8.10 -42.00 -18.74
CA LEU A 196 7.13 -41.70 -17.65
C LEU A 196 7.51 -42.35 -16.31
N ALA A 197 8.05 -43.58 -16.32
CA ALA A 197 8.57 -44.22 -15.11
C ALA A 197 9.75 -43.42 -14.51
N MET A 198 10.68 -42.95 -15.35
CA MET A 198 11.79 -42.11 -14.92
C MET A 198 11.32 -40.76 -14.36
N VAL A 199 10.31 -40.14 -14.99
CA VAL A 199 9.67 -38.91 -14.45
C VAL A 199 9.03 -39.18 -13.08
N GLY A 200 8.40 -40.33 -12.89
CA GLY A 200 7.88 -40.75 -11.58
C GLY A 200 8.98 -40.77 -10.51
N ILE A 201 10.15 -41.32 -10.83
CA ILE A 201 11.32 -41.33 -9.93
C ILE A 201 11.79 -39.89 -9.65
N MET A 202 11.88 -39.04 -10.67
CA MET A 202 12.26 -37.63 -10.52
C MET A 202 11.29 -36.87 -9.60
N LEU A 203 9.98 -37.09 -9.74
CA LEU A 203 8.97 -36.46 -8.89
C LEU A 203 9.08 -36.92 -7.43
N LEU A 204 9.36 -38.19 -7.19
CA LEU A 204 9.59 -38.72 -5.84
C LEU A 204 10.85 -38.11 -5.20
N ALA A 205 11.97 -38.05 -5.96
CA ALA A 205 13.20 -37.42 -5.51
C ALA A 205 12.99 -35.92 -5.20
N THR A 206 12.31 -35.21 -6.10
CA THR A 206 11.98 -33.78 -5.91
C THR A 206 11.11 -33.59 -4.66
N LYS A 207 10.08 -34.40 -4.48
CA LYS A 207 9.18 -34.33 -3.31
C LYS A 207 9.95 -34.52 -2.00
N TYR A 208 10.89 -35.47 -1.95
CA TYR A 208 11.71 -35.74 -0.78
C TYR A 208 12.64 -34.54 -0.47
N LEU A 209 13.38 -34.05 -1.47
CA LEU A 209 14.32 -32.94 -1.29
C LEU A 209 13.62 -31.62 -0.96
N THR A 210 12.57 -31.28 -1.70
CA THR A 210 11.81 -30.02 -1.48
C THR A 210 11.06 -30.05 -0.14
N GLY A 211 10.53 -31.21 0.27
CA GLY A 211 9.84 -31.35 1.54
C GLY A 211 10.75 -31.10 2.75
N ASN A 212 11.99 -31.58 2.69
CA ASN A 212 12.99 -31.33 3.74
C ASN A 212 13.52 -29.90 3.69
N SER A 213 13.82 -29.39 2.49
CA SER A 213 14.24 -28.00 2.29
C SER A 213 13.20 -27.02 2.86
N GLY A 214 11.92 -27.22 2.59
CA GLY A 214 10.84 -26.35 3.03
C GLY A 214 10.75 -26.18 4.56
N LYS A 215 10.99 -27.25 5.32
CA LYS A 215 11.01 -27.18 6.80
C LYS A 215 12.12 -26.25 7.30
N TYR A 216 13.32 -26.38 6.73
CA TYR A 216 14.46 -25.56 7.12
C TYR A 216 14.35 -24.12 6.61
N PHE A 217 13.73 -23.88 5.44
CA PHE A 217 13.46 -22.52 4.97
C PHE A 217 12.51 -21.76 5.91
N ILE A 218 11.49 -22.43 6.46
CA ILE A 218 10.62 -21.81 7.48
C ILE A 218 11.44 -21.42 8.71
N LYS A 219 12.32 -22.32 9.19
CA LYS A 219 13.19 -22.04 10.33
C LYS A 219 14.17 -20.91 10.02
N GLN A 220 14.84 -20.95 8.87
CA GLN A 220 15.73 -19.89 8.39
C GLN A 220 15.02 -18.52 8.39
N GLN A 221 13.77 -18.46 7.92
CA GLN A 221 13.01 -17.22 7.89
C GLN A 221 12.69 -16.69 9.29
N GLN A 222 12.44 -17.59 10.25
CA GLN A 222 12.24 -17.21 11.65
C GLN A 222 13.52 -16.65 12.28
N GLU A 223 14.65 -17.33 12.07
CA GLU A 223 15.95 -16.87 12.60
C GLU A 223 16.40 -15.55 11.92
N LEU A 224 16.19 -15.40 10.62
CA LEU A 224 16.43 -14.14 9.91
C LEU A 224 15.58 -12.98 10.49
N GLY A 225 14.35 -13.28 10.88
CA GLY A 225 13.49 -12.29 11.58
C GLY A 225 14.07 -11.85 12.91
N LYS A 226 14.66 -12.79 13.70
CA LYS A 226 15.32 -12.46 14.98
C LYS A 226 16.56 -11.59 14.76
N VAL A 227 17.44 -11.99 13.83
CA VAL A 227 18.64 -11.21 13.47
C VAL A 227 18.28 -9.79 13.03
N ASN A 228 17.31 -9.65 12.13
CA ASN A 228 16.87 -8.32 11.66
C ASN A 228 16.27 -7.47 12.79
N GLY A 229 15.45 -8.07 13.66
CA GLY A 229 14.90 -7.37 14.82
C GLY A 229 15.98 -6.92 15.79
N TYR A 230 16.99 -7.74 16.02
CA TYR A 230 18.13 -7.38 16.85
C TYR A 230 18.97 -6.24 16.24
N ILE A 231 19.24 -6.29 14.93
CA ILE A 231 19.94 -5.21 14.23
C ILE A 231 19.17 -3.89 14.37
N GLU A 232 17.84 -3.90 14.15
CA GLU A 232 17.01 -2.71 14.27
C GLU A 232 17.04 -2.14 15.71
N GLU A 233 16.95 -3.01 16.72
CA GLU A 233 17.03 -2.63 18.14
C GLU A 233 18.39 -1.99 18.46
N MET A 234 19.49 -2.62 18.03
CA MET A 234 20.85 -2.10 18.28
C MET A 234 21.11 -0.79 17.53
N MET A 235 20.63 -0.64 16.28
CA MET A 235 20.73 0.62 15.53
C MET A 235 19.99 1.76 16.22
N ASN A 236 18.76 1.52 16.69
CA ASN A 236 17.97 2.52 17.42
C ASN A 236 18.59 2.84 18.78
N GLY A 237 19.18 1.84 19.44
CA GLY A 237 19.85 1.96 20.74
C GLY A 237 21.32 2.35 20.67
N GLN A 238 21.90 2.64 19.50
CA GLN A 238 23.35 2.80 19.31
C GLN A 238 23.98 3.84 20.25
N LYS A 239 23.29 4.95 20.52
CA LYS A 239 23.77 5.97 21.48
C LYS A 239 23.89 5.41 22.91
N VAL A 240 22.94 4.55 23.30
CA VAL A 240 22.91 3.92 24.63
C VAL A 240 24.06 2.91 24.73
N ILE A 241 24.23 2.06 23.72
CA ILE A 241 25.31 1.07 23.65
C ILE A 241 26.68 1.79 23.82
N LYS A 242 26.90 2.90 23.08
CA LYS A 242 28.14 3.67 23.14
C LYS A 242 28.40 4.32 24.49
N VAL A 243 27.35 4.90 25.12
CA VAL A 243 27.48 5.55 26.43
C VAL A 243 27.82 4.55 27.54
N PHE A 244 27.29 3.34 27.46
CA PHE A 244 27.52 2.29 28.45
C PHE A 244 28.66 1.33 28.07
N CYS A 245 29.31 1.51 26.92
CA CYS A 245 30.42 0.67 26.43
C CYS A 245 30.04 -0.83 26.35
N HIS A 246 28.83 -1.14 25.85
CA HIS A 246 28.31 -2.51 25.75
C HIS A 246 28.43 -3.11 24.34
N GLU A 247 29.38 -2.63 23.50
CA GLU A 247 29.57 -3.10 22.13
C GLU A 247 29.91 -4.58 22.06
N GLU A 248 30.79 -5.06 22.93
CA GLU A 248 31.21 -6.48 22.93
C GLU A 248 30.04 -7.41 23.24
N ILE A 249 29.20 -7.05 24.22
CA ILE A 249 28.02 -7.84 24.58
C ILE A 249 27.01 -7.87 23.40
N ALA A 250 26.85 -6.74 22.71
CA ALA A 250 25.98 -6.66 21.54
C ALA A 250 26.51 -7.50 20.38
N ILE A 251 27.83 -7.56 20.18
CA ILE A 251 28.47 -8.39 19.15
C ILE A 251 28.29 -9.88 19.49
N GLU A 252 28.54 -10.30 20.73
CA GLU A 252 28.41 -11.69 21.17
C GLU A 252 26.99 -12.23 20.94
N GLU A 253 25.96 -11.45 21.28
CA GLU A 253 24.57 -11.86 21.06
C GLU A 253 24.21 -11.87 19.56
N PHE A 254 24.75 -10.93 18.78
CA PHE A 254 24.58 -10.92 17.32
C PHE A 254 25.19 -12.18 16.71
N ASP A 255 26.42 -12.54 17.10
CA ASP A 255 27.11 -13.74 16.59
C ASP A 255 26.34 -15.00 16.92
N ARG A 256 25.80 -15.14 18.13
CA ARG A 256 24.95 -16.25 18.52
C ARG A 256 23.70 -16.39 17.64
N LEU A 257 23.00 -15.27 17.39
CA LEU A 257 21.81 -15.24 16.53
C LEU A 257 22.15 -15.55 15.07
N ASN A 258 23.29 -15.02 14.59
CA ASN A 258 23.77 -15.23 13.23
C ASN A 258 24.22 -16.68 12.99
N ASP A 259 24.80 -17.34 13.98
CA ASP A 259 25.15 -18.76 13.93
C ASP A 259 23.89 -19.64 13.85
N GLU A 260 22.84 -19.33 14.63
CA GLU A 260 21.55 -20.04 14.52
C GLU A 260 20.93 -19.88 13.12
N LEU A 261 21.00 -18.68 12.55
CA LEU A 261 20.59 -18.41 11.17
C LEU A 261 21.43 -19.20 10.17
N PHE A 262 22.77 -19.19 10.31
CA PHE A 262 23.69 -19.93 9.44
C PHE A 262 23.34 -21.42 9.41
N HIS A 263 23.20 -22.07 10.57
CA HIS A 263 22.88 -23.50 10.63
C HIS A 263 21.53 -23.85 9.99
N SER A 264 20.55 -22.95 10.10
CA SER A 264 19.23 -23.15 9.49
C SER A 264 19.28 -22.90 7.98
N ALA A 265 20.01 -21.87 7.53
CA ALA A 265 20.22 -21.52 6.13
C ALA A 265 21.06 -22.59 5.40
N ASP A 266 22.14 -23.08 6.01
CA ASP A 266 22.98 -24.14 5.45
C ASP A 266 22.15 -25.38 5.12
N LYS A 267 21.38 -25.90 6.10
CA LYS A 267 20.51 -27.06 5.88
C LYS A 267 19.43 -26.79 4.82
N ALA A 268 18.78 -25.63 4.86
CA ALA A 268 17.77 -25.26 3.87
C ALA A 268 18.32 -25.25 2.44
N ASN A 269 19.49 -24.62 2.26
CA ASN A 269 20.14 -24.48 0.98
C ASN A 269 20.78 -25.79 0.50
N SER A 270 21.37 -26.59 1.41
CA SER A 270 21.94 -27.89 1.05
C SER A 270 20.91 -28.80 0.40
N TYR A 271 19.69 -28.92 0.95
CA TYR A 271 18.63 -29.69 0.31
C TYR A 271 18.11 -29.03 -0.98
N SER A 272 18.01 -27.70 -1.04
CA SER A 272 17.48 -27.00 -2.19
C SER A 272 18.42 -27.05 -3.40
N LEU A 273 19.72 -26.80 -3.16
CA LEU A 273 20.72 -26.75 -4.22
C LEU A 273 21.02 -28.13 -4.84
N VAL A 274 20.88 -29.20 -4.07
CA VAL A 274 21.06 -30.58 -4.55
C VAL A 274 19.89 -31.04 -5.45
N ALA A 275 18.70 -30.48 -5.31
CA ALA A 275 17.53 -30.90 -6.08
C ALA A 275 17.71 -30.73 -7.59
N MET A 276 18.32 -29.63 -8.04
CA MET A 276 18.52 -29.35 -9.46
C MET A 276 19.55 -30.29 -10.13
N PRO A 277 20.75 -30.51 -9.58
CA PRO A 277 21.70 -31.51 -10.08
C PRO A 277 21.14 -32.93 -10.07
N VAL A 278 20.46 -33.37 -9.02
CA VAL A 278 19.86 -34.71 -8.93
C VAL A 278 18.84 -34.91 -10.06
N ASN A 279 17.93 -33.97 -10.26
CA ASN A 279 16.97 -34.04 -11.36
C ASN A 279 17.65 -34.02 -12.73
N GLY A 280 18.70 -33.22 -12.90
CA GLY A 280 19.49 -33.19 -14.12
C GLY A 280 20.14 -34.54 -14.43
N GLN A 281 20.75 -35.20 -13.42
CA GLN A 281 21.37 -36.54 -13.62
C GLN A 281 20.33 -37.65 -13.84
N LEU A 282 19.18 -37.60 -13.14
CA LEU A 282 18.06 -38.50 -13.42
C LEU A 282 17.54 -38.33 -14.85
N GLY A 283 17.49 -37.09 -15.36
CA GLY A 283 17.18 -36.82 -16.77
C GLY A 283 18.19 -37.38 -17.75
N ASN A 284 19.51 -37.32 -17.43
CA ASN A 284 20.56 -37.95 -18.21
C ASN A 284 20.45 -39.48 -18.19
N LEU A 285 20.14 -40.07 -17.04
CA LEU A 285 19.90 -41.52 -16.93
C LEU A 285 18.69 -41.94 -17.78
N SER A 286 17.57 -41.16 -17.72
CA SER A 286 16.42 -41.36 -18.61
C SER A 286 16.82 -41.37 -20.07
N TYR A 287 17.66 -40.39 -20.50
CA TYR A 287 18.17 -40.31 -21.86
C TYR A 287 18.97 -41.57 -22.24
N VAL A 288 19.89 -42.04 -21.39
CA VAL A 288 20.71 -43.23 -21.63
C VAL A 288 19.83 -44.50 -21.73
N PHE A 289 18.90 -44.72 -20.83
CA PHE A 289 17.99 -45.85 -20.90
C PHE A 289 17.10 -45.82 -22.15
N CYS A 290 16.59 -44.66 -22.53
CA CYS A 290 15.83 -44.48 -23.76
C CYS A 290 16.71 -44.72 -25.00
N ALA A 291 18.00 -44.32 -24.98
CA ALA A 291 18.92 -44.55 -26.08
C ALA A 291 19.23 -46.05 -26.27
N ILE A 292 19.49 -46.78 -25.15
CA ILE A 292 19.79 -48.22 -25.19
C ILE A 292 18.56 -48.99 -25.67
N LEU A 293 17.41 -48.80 -25.00
CA LEU A 293 16.18 -49.51 -25.39
C LEU A 293 15.70 -49.12 -26.79
N GLY A 294 15.73 -47.83 -27.13
CA GLY A 294 15.35 -47.33 -28.45
C GLY A 294 16.27 -47.78 -29.54
N GLY A 295 17.59 -47.86 -29.27
CA GLY A 295 18.55 -48.47 -30.22
C GLY A 295 18.23 -49.93 -30.49
N ALA A 296 17.96 -50.71 -29.43
CA ALA A 296 17.55 -52.12 -29.59
C ALA A 296 16.24 -52.26 -30.39
N LEU A 297 15.24 -51.43 -30.15
CA LEU A 297 13.96 -51.41 -30.89
C LEU A 297 14.18 -51.01 -32.38
N ALA A 298 15.04 -50.03 -32.65
CA ALA A 298 15.33 -49.57 -34.01
C ALA A 298 16.10 -50.61 -34.82
N ILE A 299 17.08 -51.32 -34.18
CA ILE A 299 17.85 -52.40 -34.85
C ILE A 299 16.97 -53.60 -35.18
N ASN A 300 16.05 -53.96 -34.25
CA ASN A 300 15.13 -55.08 -34.44
C ASN A 300 13.89 -54.72 -35.29
N GLY A 301 13.73 -53.46 -35.70
CA GLY A 301 12.58 -53.00 -36.51
C GLY A 301 11.23 -53.11 -35.79
N PHE A 302 11.22 -53.20 -34.47
CA PHE A 302 10.00 -53.40 -33.67
C PHE A 302 9.01 -52.24 -33.84
N GLY A 303 7.80 -52.55 -34.32
CA GLY A 303 6.75 -51.55 -34.53
C GLY A 303 7.07 -50.50 -35.60
N GLY A 304 8.03 -50.74 -36.50
CA GLY A 304 8.48 -49.79 -37.53
C GLY A 304 9.29 -48.61 -36.97
N PHE A 305 9.81 -48.72 -35.73
CA PHE A 305 10.61 -47.66 -35.09
C PHE A 305 11.99 -47.55 -35.80
N THR A 306 12.37 -46.32 -36.15
CA THR A 306 13.52 -46.02 -36.99
C THR A 306 14.63 -45.31 -36.20
N LEU A 307 15.83 -45.21 -36.81
CA LEU A 307 16.95 -44.46 -36.23
C LEU A 307 16.62 -42.95 -36.13
N GLY A 308 15.93 -42.41 -37.14
CA GLY A 308 15.42 -41.02 -37.09
C GLY A 308 14.38 -40.82 -36.02
N GLY A 309 13.50 -41.81 -35.83
CA GLY A 309 12.54 -41.83 -34.72
C GLY A 309 13.21 -41.80 -33.34
N LEU A 310 14.32 -42.58 -33.18
CA LEU A 310 15.13 -42.54 -31.96
C LEU A 310 15.74 -41.15 -31.70
N ALA A 311 16.32 -40.52 -32.72
CA ALA A 311 16.92 -39.20 -32.59
C ALA A 311 15.88 -38.16 -32.15
N SER A 312 14.69 -38.14 -32.77
CA SER A 312 13.58 -37.25 -32.35
C SER A 312 13.08 -37.57 -30.96
N PHE A 313 12.95 -38.85 -30.60
CA PHE A 313 12.49 -39.27 -29.27
C PHE A 313 13.44 -38.79 -28.15
N LEU A 314 14.74 -38.88 -28.34
CA LEU A 314 15.74 -38.45 -27.36
C LEU A 314 15.69 -36.93 -27.11
N VAL A 315 15.42 -36.13 -28.15
CA VAL A 315 15.21 -34.68 -28.02
C VAL A 315 13.92 -34.40 -27.27
N LEU A 316 12.82 -35.10 -27.60
CA LEU A 316 11.54 -34.97 -26.88
C LEU A 316 11.66 -35.37 -25.41
N ASN A 317 12.41 -36.44 -25.09
CA ASN A 317 12.65 -36.85 -23.69
C ASN A 317 13.33 -35.75 -22.88
N ARG A 318 14.31 -35.03 -23.43
CA ARG A 318 14.92 -33.88 -22.79
C ARG A 318 13.91 -32.74 -22.59
N GLN A 319 13.11 -32.43 -23.60
CA GLN A 319 12.09 -31.38 -23.50
C GLN A 319 10.97 -31.73 -22.52
N PHE A 320 10.70 -33.03 -22.32
CA PHE A 320 9.71 -33.49 -21.34
C PHE A 320 10.20 -33.35 -19.88
N ASN A 321 11.48 -33.57 -19.62
CA ASN A 321 12.08 -33.52 -18.29
C ASN A 321 12.33 -32.06 -17.80
N GLN A 322 12.63 -31.14 -18.69
CA GLN A 322 13.01 -29.75 -18.36
C GLN A 322 11.93 -28.96 -17.59
N PRO A 323 10.63 -28.98 -17.92
CA PRO A 323 9.59 -28.23 -17.23
C PRO A 323 9.35 -28.66 -15.78
N ILE A 324 9.69 -29.89 -15.41
CA ILE A 324 9.38 -30.45 -14.09
C ILE A 324 10.03 -29.64 -12.96
N SER A 325 11.27 -29.21 -13.17
CA SER A 325 12.00 -28.37 -12.20
C SER A 325 11.51 -26.93 -12.15
N GLN A 326 10.93 -26.41 -13.24
CA GLN A 326 10.45 -25.02 -13.36
C GLN A 326 9.06 -24.80 -12.77
N ILE A 327 8.19 -25.81 -12.81
CA ILE A 327 6.80 -25.72 -12.32
C ILE A 327 6.74 -25.25 -10.85
N SER A 328 7.62 -25.79 -9.99
CA SER A 328 7.62 -25.44 -8.57
C SER A 328 7.90 -23.95 -8.31
N MET A 329 8.83 -23.35 -9.09
CA MET A 329 9.14 -21.92 -8.98
C MET A 329 7.96 -21.05 -9.45
N GLN A 330 7.31 -21.44 -10.55
CA GLN A 330 6.15 -20.72 -11.07
C GLN A 330 4.94 -20.78 -10.13
N LEU A 331 4.68 -21.93 -9.52
CA LEU A 331 3.61 -22.08 -8.52
C LEU A 331 3.85 -21.19 -7.30
N ASN A 332 5.09 -21.09 -6.82
CA ASN A 332 5.41 -20.21 -5.69
C ASN A 332 5.15 -18.73 -6.02
N SER A 333 5.54 -18.28 -7.22
CA SER A 333 5.27 -16.93 -7.69
C SER A 333 3.77 -16.64 -7.78
N VAL A 334 2.97 -17.61 -8.24
CA VAL A 334 1.50 -17.48 -8.27
C VAL A 334 0.94 -17.37 -6.86
N VAL A 335 1.39 -18.20 -5.90
CA VAL A 335 0.93 -18.14 -4.51
C VAL A 335 1.25 -16.78 -3.87
N MET A 336 2.46 -16.25 -4.11
CA MET A 336 2.84 -14.92 -3.60
C MET A 336 1.98 -13.81 -4.22
N ALA A 337 1.73 -13.87 -5.51
CA ALA A 337 0.89 -12.90 -6.20
C ALA A 337 -0.59 -12.97 -5.76
N LEU A 338 -1.10 -14.17 -5.43
CA LEU A 338 -2.45 -14.32 -4.87
C LEU A 338 -2.55 -13.69 -3.47
N ALA A 339 -1.50 -13.80 -2.65
CA ALA A 339 -1.47 -13.14 -1.36
C ALA A 339 -1.44 -11.61 -1.51
N GLY A 340 -0.61 -11.08 -2.42
CA GLY A 340 -0.60 -9.65 -2.76
C GLY A 340 -1.93 -9.16 -3.34
N GLY A 341 -2.49 -9.93 -4.29
CA GLY A 341 -3.80 -9.64 -4.89
C GLY A 341 -4.94 -9.61 -3.87
N ALA A 342 -4.90 -10.47 -2.85
CA ALA A 342 -5.87 -10.45 -1.77
C ALA A 342 -5.81 -9.13 -0.98
N ARG A 343 -4.61 -8.59 -0.69
CA ARG A 343 -4.44 -7.30 0.00
C ARG A 343 -4.86 -6.11 -0.88
N ILE A 344 -4.52 -6.16 -2.17
CA ILE A 344 -4.98 -5.14 -3.14
C ILE A 344 -6.51 -5.08 -3.16
N PHE A 345 -7.17 -6.23 -3.26
CA PHE A 345 -8.63 -6.26 -3.27
C PHE A 345 -9.26 -5.95 -1.92
N ALA A 346 -8.60 -6.25 -0.80
CA ALA A 346 -9.05 -5.83 0.52
C ALA A 346 -9.08 -4.30 0.64
N LEU A 347 -8.05 -3.61 0.12
CA LEU A 347 -8.03 -2.15 0.04
C LEU A 347 -9.18 -1.62 -0.84
N LEU A 348 -9.41 -2.21 -2.01
CA LEU A 348 -10.46 -1.80 -2.94
C LEU A 348 -11.89 -2.12 -2.45
N ASP A 349 -12.04 -3.09 -1.56
CA ASP A 349 -13.32 -3.49 -0.97
C ASP A 349 -13.63 -2.75 0.33
N GLU A 350 -12.68 -1.96 0.85
CA GLU A 350 -12.89 -1.14 2.06
C GLU A 350 -14.00 -0.12 1.77
N LYS A 351 -14.83 0.12 2.78
CA LYS A 351 -15.97 1.02 2.59
C LYS A 351 -15.53 2.48 2.54
N PRO A 352 -15.97 3.24 1.53
CA PRO A 352 -15.71 4.67 1.49
C PRO A 352 -16.35 5.40 2.66
N GLU A 353 -15.89 6.59 2.94
CA GLU A 353 -16.46 7.46 3.96
C GLU A 353 -17.92 7.81 3.60
N VAL A 354 -18.83 7.63 4.56
CA VAL A 354 -20.25 7.93 4.36
C VAL A 354 -20.45 9.44 4.34
N ASN A 355 -21.06 9.97 3.27
CA ASN A 355 -21.38 11.39 3.08
C ASN A 355 -22.84 11.53 2.60
N GLU A 356 -23.77 11.48 3.57
CA GLU A 356 -25.23 11.52 3.33
C GLU A 356 -25.86 12.89 3.67
N GLY A 357 -25.04 13.93 3.85
CA GLY A 357 -25.52 15.27 4.16
C GLY A 357 -26.29 15.90 2.98
N ASP A 358 -27.34 16.66 3.30
CA ASP A 358 -28.17 17.43 2.35
C ASP A 358 -27.96 18.96 2.47
N ILE A 359 -27.09 19.39 3.41
CA ILE A 359 -26.75 20.78 3.65
C ILE A 359 -25.39 21.08 3.03
N THR A 360 -25.33 22.07 2.15
CA THR A 360 -24.10 22.51 1.46
C THR A 360 -23.68 23.90 1.95
N LEU A 361 -22.42 24.28 1.70
CA LEU A 361 -21.87 25.60 2.03
C LEU A 361 -21.81 26.46 0.77
N VAL A 362 -22.31 27.70 0.87
CA VAL A 362 -22.31 28.65 -0.25
C VAL A 362 -21.78 30.01 0.19
N HIS A 363 -21.20 30.78 -0.75
CA HIS A 363 -20.92 32.20 -0.53
C HIS A 363 -22.22 32.99 -0.46
N ALA A 364 -22.31 33.93 0.47
CA ALA A 364 -23.51 34.68 0.73
C ALA A 364 -23.24 36.18 0.82
N LYS A 365 -24.28 36.97 0.60
CA LYS A 365 -24.37 38.38 1.00
C LYS A 365 -25.46 38.51 2.04
N TYR A 366 -25.18 39.23 3.13
CA TYR A 366 -26.14 39.51 4.18
C TYR A 366 -26.71 40.91 3.94
N GLU A 367 -28.01 41.01 3.76
CA GLU A 367 -28.70 42.28 3.57
C GLU A 367 -29.08 42.90 4.93
N ALA A 368 -29.41 44.19 4.93
CA ALA A 368 -29.68 44.94 6.15
C ALA A 368 -30.96 44.46 6.91
N ASP A 369 -31.81 43.71 6.24
CA ASP A 369 -33.04 43.10 6.78
C ASP A 369 -32.82 41.64 7.26
N ASP A 370 -31.56 41.21 7.45
CA ASP A 370 -31.16 39.86 7.80
C ASP A 370 -31.44 38.79 6.75
N THR A 371 -31.84 39.19 5.53
CA THR A 371 -31.95 38.21 4.44
C THR A 371 -30.57 37.76 3.96
N VAL A 372 -30.46 36.47 3.66
CA VAL A 372 -29.22 35.83 3.16
C VAL A 372 -29.43 35.45 1.70
N THR A 373 -28.61 36.01 0.83
CA THR A 373 -28.65 35.72 -0.60
C THR A 373 -27.37 35.05 -1.06
N GLU A 374 -27.50 33.97 -1.84
CA GLU A 374 -26.38 33.25 -2.44
C GLU A 374 -25.69 34.10 -3.51
N THR A 375 -24.35 34.07 -3.56
CA THR A 375 -23.55 34.78 -4.55
C THR A 375 -22.39 33.89 -5.02
N ASN A 376 -21.94 34.11 -6.26
CA ASN A 376 -20.74 33.46 -6.81
C ASN A 376 -19.46 34.26 -6.51
N GLU A 377 -19.57 35.43 -5.90
CA GLU A 377 -18.43 36.26 -5.52
C GLU A 377 -17.87 35.79 -4.16
N SER A 378 -16.55 35.81 -4.00
CA SER A 378 -15.91 35.54 -2.69
C SER A 378 -16.10 36.78 -1.79
N THR A 379 -17.14 36.76 -0.97
CA THR A 379 -17.51 37.88 -0.10
C THR A 379 -16.89 37.76 1.31
N GLY A 380 -16.22 36.64 1.62
CA GLY A 380 -15.82 36.30 2.98
C GLY A 380 -16.98 35.93 3.92
N MET A 381 -18.21 35.93 3.40
CA MET A 381 -19.43 35.58 4.12
C MET A 381 -19.97 34.25 3.59
N TRP A 382 -20.42 33.37 4.49
CA TRP A 382 -20.84 32.02 4.17
C TRP A 382 -22.23 31.73 4.71
N ALA A 383 -22.99 30.87 4.04
CA ALA A 383 -24.27 30.38 4.53
C ALA A 383 -24.44 28.87 4.28
N TRP A 384 -25.15 28.22 5.18
CA TRP A 384 -25.67 26.89 4.99
C TRP A 384 -26.88 26.94 4.07
N LYS A 385 -26.86 26.15 2.99
CA LYS A 385 -27.94 26.00 2.04
C LYS A 385 -28.56 24.63 2.20
N ARG A 386 -29.85 24.58 2.49
CA ARG A 386 -30.65 23.37 2.52
C ARG A 386 -31.86 23.50 1.61
N MET A 387 -32.23 22.43 0.91
CA MET A 387 -33.48 22.41 0.14
C MET A 387 -34.63 22.00 1.04
N ASP A 388 -35.72 22.80 1.06
CA ASP A 388 -36.97 22.45 1.73
C ASP A 388 -37.72 21.36 0.97
N ALA A 389 -38.76 20.78 1.56
CA ALA A 389 -39.62 19.77 0.95
C ALA A 389 -40.26 20.24 -0.40
N ASP A 390 -40.41 21.53 -0.56
CA ASP A 390 -40.97 22.17 -1.77
C ASP A 390 -39.88 22.46 -2.83
N GLY A 391 -38.61 22.04 -2.61
CA GLY A 391 -37.49 22.29 -3.51
C GLY A 391 -36.99 23.76 -3.53
N LYS A 392 -37.37 24.56 -2.54
CA LYS A 392 -36.87 25.93 -2.38
C LYS A 392 -35.61 25.95 -1.49
N PRO A 393 -34.57 26.72 -1.86
CA PRO A 393 -33.38 26.85 -1.03
C PRO A 393 -33.69 27.69 0.21
N ARG A 394 -33.31 27.17 1.38
CA ARG A 394 -33.32 27.88 2.64
C ARG A 394 -31.88 28.13 3.06
N TYR A 395 -31.59 29.38 3.44
CA TYR A 395 -30.24 29.77 3.86
C TYR A 395 -30.22 30.05 5.37
N THR A 396 -29.15 29.60 6.03
CA THR A 396 -28.85 29.92 7.44
C THR A 396 -27.46 30.54 7.47
N LYS A 397 -27.29 31.66 8.17
CA LYS A 397 -25.97 32.32 8.33
C LYS A 397 -25.00 31.32 8.95
N LEU A 398 -23.76 31.32 8.49
CA LEU A 398 -22.69 30.61 9.13
C LEU A 398 -22.07 31.51 10.19
N GLU A 399 -22.34 31.22 11.48
CA GLU A 399 -21.89 32.00 12.63
C GLU A 399 -20.77 31.29 13.42
N GLY A 400 -20.69 29.97 13.31
CA GLY A 400 -19.70 29.18 14.02
C GLY A 400 -20.14 28.73 15.41
N ASP A 401 -21.45 28.57 15.64
CA ASP A 401 -22.00 28.01 16.89
C ASP A 401 -21.92 26.50 16.88
N ILE A 402 -21.09 25.91 17.76
CA ILE A 402 -20.92 24.46 17.88
C ILE A 402 -21.39 23.98 19.25
N VAL A 403 -22.33 23.03 19.24
CA VAL A 403 -22.95 22.49 20.44
C VAL A 403 -22.89 20.96 20.46
N PHE A 404 -22.33 20.39 21.52
CA PHE A 404 -22.42 18.96 21.84
C PHE A 404 -23.52 18.75 22.88
N LYS A 405 -24.39 17.75 22.64
CA LYS A 405 -25.48 17.36 23.56
C LYS A 405 -25.39 15.87 23.86
N ASP A 406 -25.08 15.54 25.10
CA ASP A 406 -25.03 14.17 25.66
C ASP A 406 -24.20 13.20 24.79
N VAL A 407 -23.01 13.64 24.34
CA VAL A 407 -22.19 12.89 23.38
C VAL A 407 -21.35 11.85 24.10
N ASP A 408 -21.58 10.58 23.73
CA ASP A 408 -20.69 9.45 24.03
C ASP A 408 -19.96 9.01 22.76
N PHE A 409 -18.64 8.76 22.88
CA PHE A 409 -17.82 8.33 21.74
C PHE A 409 -16.68 7.38 22.14
N GLY A 410 -16.43 6.38 21.29
CA GLY A 410 -15.25 5.51 21.34
C GLY A 410 -14.76 5.16 19.95
N TYR A 411 -13.44 5.06 19.77
CA TYR A 411 -12.83 4.62 18.51
C TYR A 411 -13.15 3.15 18.19
N ASP A 412 -13.45 2.37 19.23
CA ASP A 412 -13.90 0.98 19.17
C ASP A 412 -15.20 0.87 19.99
N GLU A 413 -16.14 0.03 19.54
CA GLU A 413 -17.42 -0.22 20.23
C GLU A 413 -17.27 -0.70 21.68
N LYS A 414 -16.11 -1.30 22.01
CA LYS A 414 -15.80 -1.87 23.33
C LYS A 414 -15.23 -0.86 24.33
N LYS A 415 -14.73 0.29 23.86
CA LYS A 415 -14.05 1.26 24.72
C LYS A 415 -14.52 2.67 24.43
N ILE A 416 -15.44 3.17 25.25
CA ILE A 416 -15.87 4.56 25.22
C ILE A 416 -14.73 5.43 25.76
N VAL A 417 -14.42 6.51 25.06
CA VAL A 417 -13.37 7.48 25.38
C VAL A 417 -13.93 8.80 25.87
N LEU A 418 -15.09 9.21 25.35
CA LEU A 418 -15.82 10.40 25.79
C LEU A 418 -17.15 9.97 26.34
N HIS A 419 -17.51 10.54 27.51
CA HIS A 419 -18.73 10.22 28.27
C HIS A 419 -19.52 11.48 28.56
N ASP A 420 -20.76 11.54 28.08
CA ASP A 420 -21.72 12.60 28.40
C ASP A 420 -21.16 14.02 28.19
N ILE A 421 -20.54 14.22 27.02
CA ILE A 421 -19.95 15.52 26.67
C ILE A 421 -21.04 16.51 26.31
N ASN A 422 -21.13 17.58 27.13
CA ASN A 422 -21.97 18.74 26.92
C ASN A 422 -21.06 19.97 26.75
N LEU A 423 -21.02 20.56 25.55
CA LEU A 423 -20.13 21.65 25.18
C LEU A 423 -20.88 22.68 24.35
N TYR A 424 -20.56 23.94 24.59
CA TYR A 424 -21.10 25.08 23.83
C TYR A 424 -19.96 25.99 23.40
N GLY A 425 -19.77 26.17 22.10
CA GLY A 425 -18.82 27.10 21.48
C GLY A 425 -19.59 28.18 20.74
N ARG A 426 -19.75 29.35 21.36
CA ARG A 426 -20.51 30.50 20.79
C ARG A 426 -19.68 31.20 19.68
N PRO A 427 -20.35 31.88 18.74
CA PRO A 427 -19.69 32.66 17.70
C PRO A 427 -18.61 33.60 18.26
N GLY A 428 -17.41 33.56 17.66
CA GLY A 428 -16.27 34.39 18.08
C GLY A 428 -15.62 34.05 19.41
N GLN A 429 -16.06 32.98 20.11
CA GLN A 429 -15.53 32.57 21.39
C GLN A 429 -14.27 31.72 21.25
N LYS A 430 -13.28 31.99 22.11
CA LYS A 430 -12.08 31.16 22.26
C LYS A 430 -12.26 30.17 23.40
N ILE A 431 -12.29 28.86 23.07
CA ILE A 431 -12.47 27.75 24.00
C ILE A 431 -11.17 26.96 24.12
N ALA A 432 -10.65 26.86 25.37
CA ALA A 432 -9.47 26.07 25.65
C ALA A 432 -9.81 24.72 26.28
N PHE A 433 -9.28 23.64 25.74
CA PHE A 433 -9.33 22.31 26.35
C PHE A 433 -8.06 22.05 27.14
N VAL A 434 -8.20 21.74 28.41
CA VAL A 434 -7.12 21.47 29.37
C VAL A 434 -7.34 20.09 30.01
N GLY A 435 -6.28 19.35 30.25
CA GLY A 435 -6.33 18.02 30.88
C GLY A 435 -5.11 17.19 30.57
N SER A 436 -4.96 16.06 31.26
CA SER A 436 -3.85 15.12 31.05
C SER A 436 -3.86 14.52 29.64
N THR A 437 -2.71 13.95 29.22
CA THR A 437 -2.64 13.17 27.98
C THR A 437 -3.63 12.00 28.04
N GLY A 438 -4.42 11.82 26.98
CA GLY A 438 -5.45 10.79 26.94
C GLY A 438 -6.80 11.18 27.56
N ALA A 439 -6.97 12.42 28.08
CA ALA A 439 -8.23 12.89 28.63
C ALA A 439 -9.38 13.07 27.61
N GLY A 440 -9.10 12.98 26.30
CA GLY A 440 -10.09 13.09 25.24
C GLY A 440 -10.10 14.42 24.47
N LYS A 441 -9.12 15.31 24.68
CA LYS A 441 -9.05 16.64 24.03
C LYS A 441 -9.03 16.53 22.49
N THR A 442 -8.07 15.79 21.93
CA THR A 442 -7.96 15.57 20.48
C THR A 442 -9.16 14.80 19.92
N THR A 443 -9.79 13.97 20.73
CA THR A 443 -11.02 13.26 20.32
C THR A 443 -12.17 14.22 20.06
N ILE A 444 -12.35 15.26 20.90
CA ILE A 444 -13.39 16.29 20.68
C ILE A 444 -13.12 17.02 19.35
N THR A 445 -11.88 17.41 19.07
CA THR A 445 -11.55 18.11 17.82
C THR A 445 -11.75 17.23 16.60
N ASN A 446 -11.43 15.93 16.68
CA ASN A 446 -11.71 14.95 15.63
C ASN A 446 -13.21 14.79 15.35
N LEU A 447 -14.07 14.92 16.37
CA LEU A 447 -15.52 14.87 16.21
C LEU A 447 -16.09 16.14 15.60
N ILE A 448 -15.52 17.32 15.88
CA ILE A 448 -15.91 18.59 15.23
C ILE A 448 -15.64 18.50 13.71
N ASN A 449 -14.49 17.92 13.30
CA ASN A 449 -14.16 17.68 11.89
C ASN A 449 -14.94 16.52 11.25
N ARG A 450 -15.75 15.82 12.03
CA ARG A 450 -16.46 14.61 11.62
C ARG A 450 -15.54 13.60 10.94
N PHE A 451 -14.31 13.42 11.47
CA PHE A 451 -13.44 12.32 11.09
C PHE A 451 -13.96 10.97 11.59
N TYR A 452 -14.79 11.02 12.63
CA TYR A 452 -15.50 9.89 13.21
C TYR A 452 -16.95 10.29 13.50
N ASP A 453 -17.87 9.35 13.35
CA ASP A 453 -19.27 9.53 13.74
C ASP A 453 -19.49 9.06 15.18
N ILE A 454 -20.32 9.81 15.93
CA ILE A 454 -20.65 9.53 17.33
C ILE A 454 -21.62 8.35 17.47
N GLN A 455 -21.50 7.60 18.58
CA GLN A 455 -22.40 6.50 18.91
C GLN A 455 -23.70 6.99 19.58
N LYS A 456 -23.63 8.05 20.42
CA LYS A 456 -24.78 8.59 21.14
C LYS A 456 -24.70 10.11 21.23
N GLY A 457 -25.84 10.79 21.39
CA GLY A 457 -25.93 12.24 21.48
C GLY A 457 -26.07 12.91 20.11
N ARG A 458 -25.81 14.22 20.08
CA ARG A 458 -25.83 15.06 18.86
C ARG A 458 -24.74 16.11 18.91
N ILE A 459 -24.18 16.43 17.75
CA ILE A 459 -23.32 17.60 17.59
C ILE A 459 -24.03 18.51 16.58
N LEU A 460 -24.26 19.74 17.00
CA LEU A 460 -24.94 20.75 16.19
C LEU A 460 -23.92 21.80 15.76
N TYR A 461 -24.04 22.27 14.52
CA TYR A 461 -23.30 23.38 13.97
C TYR A 461 -24.30 24.38 13.38
N ASP A 462 -24.34 25.60 13.95
CA ASP A 462 -25.36 26.62 13.66
C ASP A 462 -26.80 26.06 13.69
N GLY A 463 -27.07 25.20 14.68
CA GLY A 463 -28.35 24.52 14.87
C GLY A 463 -28.62 23.31 13.99
N HIS A 464 -27.77 23.01 13.01
CA HIS A 464 -27.86 21.85 12.14
C HIS A 464 -27.08 20.67 12.72
N ASP A 465 -27.64 19.45 12.70
CA ASP A 465 -26.88 18.25 13.05
C ASP A 465 -25.74 18.05 12.04
N ILE A 466 -24.49 17.89 12.52
CA ILE A 466 -23.32 17.72 11.63
C ILE A 466 -23.46 16.52 10.70
N LYS A 467 -24.31 15.53 11.04
CA LYS A 467 -24.59 14.38 10.16
C LYS A 467 -25.41 14.77 8.93
N SER A 468 -26.21 15.85 9.02
CA SER A 468 -26.99 16.37 7.89
C SER A 468 -26.20 17.34 7.00
N ILE A 469 -25.01 17.77 7.44
CA ILE A 469 -24.13 18.61 6.64
C ILE A 469 -23.25 17.72 5.76
N GLU A 470 -23.12 18.07 4.47
CA GLU A 470 -22.15 17.43 3.57
C GLU A 470 -20.73 17.60 4.12
N LYS A 471 -19.93 16.51 4.16
CA LYS A 471 -18.61 16.53 4.81
C LYS A 471 -17.65 17.54 4.21
N ASP A 472 -17.67 17.70 2.89
CA ASP A 472 -16.83 18.68 2.20
C ASP A 472 -17.24 20.10 2.58
N ALA A 473 -18.54 20.38 2.69
CA ALA A 473 -19.08 21.65 3.15
C ALA A 473 -18.71 21.92 4.61
N LEU A 474 -18.85 20.91 5.49
CA LEU A 474 -18.45 21.01 6.89
C LEU A 474 -16.95 21.33 7.03
N ARG A 475 -16.09 20.55 6.37
CA ARG A 475 -14.63 20.71 6.45
C ARG A 475 -14.14 22.00 5.82
N SER A 476 -14.80 22.48 4.77
CA SER A 476 -14.48 23.79 4.15
C SER A 476 -14.79 24.98 5.08
N SER A 477 -15.69 24.82 6.05
CA SER A 477 -16.00 25.83 7.05
C SER A 477 -15.03 25.83 8.24
N LEU A 478 -14.16 24.81 8.34
CA LEU A 478 -13.25 24.58 9.47
C LEU A 478 -11.79 24.78 9.05
N GLY A 479 -11.02 25.52 9.82
CA GLY A 479 -9.57 25.57 9.70
C GLY A 479 -8.91 24.77 10.80
N ILE A 480 -7.87 24.01 10.43
CA ILE A 480 -7.13 23.20 11.40
C ILE A 480 -5.63 23.50 11.35
N VAL A 481 -5.04 23.70 12.53
CA VAL A 481 -3.58 23.74 12.72
C VAL A 481 -3.21 22.61 13.66
N LEU A 482 -2.54 21.58 13.12
CA LEU A 482 -2.16 20.39 13.87
C LEU A 482 -0.79 20.58 14.56
N GLN A 483 -0.58 19.82 15.63
CA GLN A 483 0.72 19.74 16.33
C GLN A 483 1.83 19.29 15.38
N ASP A 484 1.60 18.18 14.67
CA ASP A 484 2.51 17.66 13.65
C ASP A 484 2.15 18.27 12.29
N THR A 485 2.91 19.29 11.92
CA THR A 485 2.68 20.01 10.66
C THR A 485 3.25 19.22 9.49
N HIS A 486 2.40 18.79 8.57
CA HIS A 486 2.79 18.19 7.30
C HIS A 486 2.85 19.21 6.18
N LEU A 487 4.01 19.26 5.49
CA LEU A 487 4.23 20.07 4.31
C LEU A 487 4.41 19.17 3.08
N PHE A 488 3.79 19.57 1.98
CA PHE A 488 3.89 18.83 0.73
C PHE A 488 5.14 19.25 -0.06
N THR A 489 5.67 18.32 -0.84
CA THR A 489 6.71 18.65 -1.81
C THR A 489 6.18 19.67 -2.82
N GLY A 490 6.82 20.83 -2.91
CA GLY A 490 6.39 21.96 -3.69
C GLY A 490 7.00 23.25 -3.14
N THR A 491 6.64 24.40 -3.71
CA THR A 491 7.12 25.69 -3.23
C THR A 491 6.47 26.09 -1.91
N VAL A 492 7.07 27.03 -1.19
CA VAL A 492 6.47 27.66 0.01
C VAL A 492 5.10 28.27 -0.36
N MET A 493 5.02 28.96 -1.51
CA MET A 493 3.78 29.57 -2.02
C MET A 493 2.68 28.51 -2.20
N GLU A 494 2.98 27.38 -2.85
CA GLU A 494 2.04 26.28 -3.06
C GLU A 494 1.57 25.66 -1.74
N ASN A 495 2.46 25.54 -0.76
CA ASN A 495 2.11 25.04 0.57
C ASN A 495 1.17 25.98 1.34
N ILE A 496 1.30 27.30 1.19
CA ILE A 496 0.35 28.27 1.77
C ILE A 496 -0.98 28.18 1.01
N ARG A 497 -0.94 28.23 -0.34
CA ARG A 497 -2.10 28.17 -1.22
C ARG A 497 -2.93 26.88 -1.06
N TYR A 498 -2.33 25.83 -0.49
CA TYR A 498 -3.05 24.59 -0.20
C TYR A 498 -4.30 24.79 0.67
N GLY A 499 -4.34 25.83 1.50
CA GLY A 499 -5.52 26.17 2.29
C GLY A 499 -6.71 26.64 1.44
N ARG A 500 -6.44 27.33 0.30
CA ARG A 500 -7.42 27.74 -0.69
C ARG A 500 -6.75 27.82 -2.05
N LEU A 501 -6.96 26.81 -2.89
CA LEU A 501 -6.28 26.63 -4.18
C LEU A 501 -6.51 27.78 -5.16
N THR A 502 -7.60 28.54 -5.01
CA THR A 502 -7.96 29.70 -5.85
C THR A 502 -7.35 31.02 -5.34
N ALA A 503 -6.59 31.00 -4.23
CA ALA A 503 -5.99 32.20 -3.65
C ALA A 503 -4.90 32.79 -4.57
N THR A 504 -4.89 34.13 -4.68
CA THR A 504 -3.84 34.85 -5.41
C THR A 504 -2.52 34.87 -4.63
N ASP A 505 -1.42 35.23 -5.30
CA ASP A 505 -0.13 35.36 -4.65
C ASP A 505 -0.15 36.42 -3.54
N GLU A 506 -0.86 37.54 -3.77
CA GLU A 506 -1.03 38.62 -2.81
C GLU A 506 -1.80 38.16 -1.56
N GLU A 507 -2.85 37.37 -1.71
CA GLU A 507 -3.61 36.79 -0.60
C GLU A 507 -2.75 35.82 0.19
N CYS A 508 -1.96 34.97 -0.48
CA CYS A 508 -1.02 34.06 0.19
C CYS A 508 0.07 34.83 0.97
N MET A 509 0.61 35.92 0.38
CA MET A 509 1.57 36.77 1.06
C MET A 509 0.96 37.54 2.23
N ALA A 510 -0.29 37.97 2.13
CA ALA A 510 -1.02 38.59 3.25
C ALA A 510 -1.23 37.60 4.40
N ALA A 511 -1.64 36.37 4.08
CA ALA A 511 -1.75 35.30 5.06
C ALA A 511 -0.41 34.94 5.73
N ALA A 512 0.68 34.92 4.97
CA ALA A 512 2.02 34.71 5.52
C ALA A 512 2.47 35.85 6.48
N LYS A 513 2.10 37.10 6.17
CA LYS A 513 2.36 38.22 7.07
C LYS A 513 1.55 38.12 8.37
N LEU A 514 0.27 37.77 8.28
CA LEU A 514 -0.58 37.55 9.45
C LEU A 514 -0.01 36.44 10.36
N ALA A 515 0.48 35.37 9.74
CA ALA A 515 1.12 34.25 10.44
C ALA A 515 2.54 34.53 10.93
N ASN A 516 3.11 35.73 10.75
CA ASN A 516 4.51 36.06 11.01
C ASN A 516 5.53 35.20 10.21
N ALA A 517 5.09 34.58 9.11
CA ALA A 517 5.94 33.75 8.25
C ALA A 517 6.75 34.53 7.21
N ASP A 518 6.25 35.69 6.74
CA ASP A 518 6.83 36.49 5.63
C ASP A 518 8.32 36.84 5.87
N THR A 519 8.67 37.15 7.10
CA THR A 519 10.05 37.55 7.44
C THR A 519 11.05 36.42 7.18
N PHE A 520 10.79 35.21 7.65
CA PHE A 520 11.72 34.11 7.42
C PHE A 520 11.67 33.63 5.96
N ILE A 521 10.49 33.65 5.32
CA ILE A 521 10.33 33.26 3.92
C ILE A 521 11.24 34.09 3.02
N LYS A 522 11.29 35.40 3.23
CA LYS A 522 12.17 36.32 2.48
C LYS A 522 13.66 36.06 2.67
N HIS A 523 14.05 35.37 3.73
CA HIS A 523 15.44 34.97 3.98
C HIS A 523 15.79 33.61 3.37
N LEU A 524 14.82 32.87 2.82
CA LEU A 524 15.10 31.65 2.08
C LEU A 524 15.72 31.98 0.72
N PRO A 525 16.51 31.09 0.12
CA PRO A 525 17.25 31.36 -1.11
C PRO A 525 16.38 31.92 -2.26
N ASP A 526 15.19 31.34 -2.47
CA ASP A 526 14.24 31.73 -3.53
C ASP A 526 12.94 32.33 -2.95
N GLY A 527 12.95 32.76 -1.67
CA GLY A 527 11.79 33.33 -1.00
C GLY A 527 10.58 32.41 -1.05
N TYR A 528 9.43 32.91 -1.52
CA TYR A 528 8.19 32.14 -1.68
C TYR A 528 8.29 30.99 -2.69
N ASN A 529 9.25 31.04 -3.62
CA ASN A 529 9.49 29.99 -4.62
C ASN A 529 10.46 28.90 -4.14
N THR A 530 10.96 29.00 -2.90
CA THR A 530 11.84 28.00 -2.32
C THR A 530 11.12 26.64 -2.29
N MET A 531 11.77 25.62 -2.88
CA MET A 531 11.27 24.25 -2.90
C MET A 531 11.40 23.58 -1.53
N LEU A 532 10.31 23.03 -1.06
CA LEU A 532 10.24 22.19 0.14
C LEU A 532 10.21 20.72 -0.27
N THR A 533 10.97 19.88 0.41
CA THR A 533 11.05 18.44 0.18
C THR A 533 10.95 17.69 1.50
N GLY A 534 10.53 16.44 1.46
CA GLY A 534 10.57 15.56 2.61
C GLY A 534 9.91 16.16 3.86
N ASP A 535 8.66 16.63 3.74
CA ASP A 535 7.91 17.23 4.85
C ASP A 535 8.54 18.53 5.40
N GLY A 536 9.28 19.27 4.57
CA GLY A 536 9.93 20.52 4.96
C GLY A 536 11.10 20.31 5.93
N THR A 537 11.87 19.22 5.76
CA THR A 537 13.04 18.92 6.61
C THR A 537 14.12 19.99 6.59
N ASN A 538 14.12 20.85 5.58
CA ASN A 538 14.99 22.02 5.47
C ASN A 538 14.53 23.23 6.30
N LEU A 539 13.37 23.14 6.97
CA LEU A 539 12.83 24.18 7.85
C LEU A 539 12.87 23.72 9.32
N SER A 540 12.99 24.68 10.25
CA SER A 540 12.80 24.41 11.67
C SER A 540 11.34 24.06 11.97
N GLN A 541 11.07 23.40 13.10
CA GLN A 541 9.70 23.06 13.51
C GLN A 541 8.81 24.31 13.63
N GLY A 542 9.32 25.40 14.20
CA GLY A 542 8.59 26.65 14.30
C GLY A 542 8.27 27.26 12.94
N GLN A 543 9.20 27.23 11.98
CA GLN A 543 8.95 27.71 10.61
C GLN A 543 7.87 26.90 9.91
N ARG A 544 7.87 25.56 10.07
CA ARG A 544 6.80 24.70 9.56
C ARG A 544 5.44 25.07 10.17
N GLN A 545 5.42 25.34 11.48
CA GLN A 545 4.19 25.73 12.17
C GLN A 545 3.66 27.09 11.67
N LEU A 546 4.55 28.09 11.44
CA LEU A 546 4.16 29.38 10.84
C LEU A 546 3.55 29.20 9.45
N LEU A 547 4.05 28.25 8.63
CA LEU A 547 3.45 27.92 7.33
C LEU A 547 2.06 27.25 7.48
N ALA A 548 1.88 26.41 8.50
CA ALA A 548 0.57 25.82 8.78
C ALA A 548 -0.46 26.88 9.21
N ILE A 549 -0.03 27.87 10.01
CA ILE A 549 -0.87 29.02 10.38
C ILE A 549 -1.21 29.84 9.13
N ALA A 550 -0.25 30.12 8.25
CA ALA A 550 -0.49 30.82 6.99
C ALA A 550 -1.45 30.06 6.07
N ARG A 551 -1.35 28.74 6.01
CA ARG A 551 -2.28 27.86 5.29
C ARG A 551 -3.71 27.98 5.83
N ALA A 552 -3.89 27.98 7.14
CA ALA A 552 -5.19 28.18 7.76
C ALA A 552 -5.70 29.63 7.56
N ALA A 553 -4.81 30.62 7.57
CA ALA A 553 -5.16 32.03 7.35
C ALA A 553 -5.69 32.29 5.92
N VAL A 554 -5.07 31.69 4.89
CA VAL A 554 -5.52 31.87 3.49
C VAL A 554 -6.85 31.20 3.22
N ALA A 555 -7.20 30.14 3.96
CA ALA A 555 -8.50 29.48 3.89
C ALA A 555 -9.63 30.36 4.46
N ASP A 556 -9.31 31.23 5.39
CA ASP A 556 -10.23 32.18 6.07
C ASP A 556 -11.51 31.53 6.62
N PRO A 557 -11.39 30.47 7.43
CA PRO A 557 -12.54 29.75 7.96
C PRO A 557 -13.14 30.48 9.16
N PRO A 558 -14.48 30.40 9.39
CA PRO A 558 -15.16 31.00 10.54
C PRO A 558 -14.87 30.25 11.86
N VAL A 559 -14.53 28.98 11.79
CA VAL A 559 -14.18 28.15 12.96
C VAL A 559 -12.78 27.61 12.83
N LEU A 560 -12.01 27.69 13.90
CA LEU A 560 -10.63 27.21 13.99
C LEU A 560 -10.48 26.11 15.04
N ILE A 561 -9.66 25.15 14.70
CA ILE A 561 -9.22 24.08 15.58
C ILE A 561 -7.69 24.12 15.64
N LEU A 562 -7.15 24.41 16.83
CA LEU A 562 -5.72 24.58 17.03
C LEU A 562 -5.22 23.54 18.03
N ASP A 563 -4.24 22.75 17.63
CA ASP A 563 -3.52 21.84 18.52
C ASP A 563 -2.14 22.42 18.84
N GLU A 564 -2.00 22.97 20.06
CA GLU A 564 -0.82 23.72 20.48
C GLU A 564 0.20 22.82 21.18
N ALA A 565 1.15 22.26 20.43
CA ALA A 565 2.32 21.62 21.02
C ALA A 565 3.62 22.22 20.47
N THR A 566 4.26 23.00 21.32
CA THR A 566 5.45 23.78 20.97
C THR A 566 6.66 23.41 21.82
N SER A 567 6.73 22.19 22.34
CA SER A 567 7.75 21.72 23.30
C SER A 567 9.20 21.71 22.77
N SER A 568 9.43 22.03 21.49
CA SER A 568 10.75 21.92 20.86
C SER A 568 11.13 23.15 20.00
N ILE A 569 10.51 24.32 20.28
CA ILE A 569 10.74 25.55 19.50
C ILE A 569 11.52 26.54 20.38
N ASP A 570 12.47 27.26 19.77
CA ASP A 570 13.21 28.33 20.46
C ASP A 570 12.27 29.49 20.87
N THR A 571 12.59 30.17 21.96
CA THR A 571 11.73 31.18 22.59
C THR A 571 11.35 32.35 21.65
N ARG A 572 12.23 32.72 20.70
CA ARG A 572 11.95 33.80 19.74
C ARG A 572 10.90 33.37 18.71
N THR A 573 11.10 32.22 18.10
CA THR A 573 10.15 31.63 17.12
C THR A 573 8.83 31.28 17.80
N GLU A 574 8.89 30.82 19.05
CA GLU A 574 7.73 30.56 19.88
C GLU A 574 6.80 31.78 19.99
N LYS A 575 7.38 32.96 20.27
CA LYS A 575 6.59 34.20 20.33
C LYS A 575 5.95 34.55 18.98
N LEU A 576 6.69 34.38 17.87
CA LEU A 576 6.14 34.62 16.52
C LEU A 576 4.98 33.68 16.20
N VAL A 577 5.08 32.41 16.57
CA VAL A 577 4.00 31.42 16.41
C VAL A 577 2.77 31.85 17.23
N GLN A 578 2.98 32.26 18.50
CA GLN A 578 1.90 32.69 19.38
C GLN A 578 1.20 33.94 18.83
N ASP A 579 1.96 34.97 18.44
CA ASP A 579 1.42 36.21 17.86
C ASP A 579 0.65 35.91 16.56
N GLY A 580 1.16 34.98 15.72
CA GLY A 580 0.48 34.53 14.50
C GLY A 580 -0.81 33.77 14.78
N MET A 581 -0.82 32.92 15.80
CA MET A 581 -2.04 32.21 16.24
C MET A 581 -3.07 33.20 16.81
N ASP A 582 -2.67 34.13 17.65
CA ASP A 582 -3.56 35.16 18.21
C ASP A 582 -4.19 36.01 17.10
N GLY A 583 -3.40 36.41 16.09
CA GLY A 583 -3.91 37.11 14.90
C GLY A 583 -4.91 36.27 14.09
N LEU A 584 -4.64 34.97 13.95
CA LEU A 584 -5.55 34.05 13.24
C LEU A 584 -6.87 33.83 14.00
N MET A 585 -6.84 33.78 15.35
CA MET A 585 -8.01 33.55 16.18
C MET A 585 -8.97 34.74 16.26
N TYR A 586 -8.49 35.94 15.98
CA TYR A 586 -9.28 37.17 16.14
C TYR A 586 -10.58 37.12 15.33
N GLY A 587 -11.73 37.31 16.00
CA GLY A 587 -13.06 37.35 15.39
C GLY A 587 -13.64 35.99 14.97
N ARG A 588 -12.99 34.88 15.32
CA ARG A 588 -13.42 33.52 14.94
C ARG A 588 -13.71 32.64 16.15
N THR A 589 -14.67 31.74 16.01
CA THR A 589 -14.87 30.68 17.02
C THR A 589 -13.67 29.75 16.99
N THR A 590 -13.00 29.59 18.14
CA THR A 590 -11.75 28.85 18.17
C THR A 590 -11.73 27.81 19.27
N PHE A 591 -11.41 26.56 18.92
CA PHE A 591 -11.17 25.46 19.83
C PHE A 591 -9.66 25.19 19.90
N VAL A 592 -9.09 25.37 21.10
CA VAL A 592 -7.65 25.22 21.31
C VAL A 592 -7.37 24.06 22.26
N ILE A 593 -6.56 23.09 21.82
CA ILE A 593 -5.94 22.12 22.73
C ILE A 593 -4.72 22.83 23.31
N ALA A 594 -4.89 23.40 24.49
CA ALA A 594 -3.89 24.27 25.06
C ALA A 594 -2.87 23.48 25.91
N HIS A 595 -1.62 23.64 25.55
CA HIS A 595 -0.46 23.16 26.30
C HIS A 595 0.31 24.29 27.02
N ARG A 596 -0.12 25.56 26.82
CA ARG A 596 0.50 26.76 27.40
C ARG A 596 -0.44 27.48 28.33
N LEU A 597 0.12 27.93 29.44
CA LEU A 597 -0.62 28.69 30.44
C LEU A 597 -1.15 30.04 29.91
N SER A 598 -0.41 30.69 28.99
CA SER A 598 -0.81 31.97 28.37
C SER A 598 -2.04 31.82 27.49
N THR A 599 -2.09 30.80 26.64
CA THR A 599 -3.23 30.53 25.75
C THR A 599 -4.47 30.17 26.55
N VAL A 600 -4.30 29.39 27.62
CA VAL A 600 -5.40 29.00 28.53
C VAL A 600 -5.97 30.24 29.25
N ARG A 601 -5.08 31.08 29.81
CA ARG A 601 -5.49 32.26 30.57
C ARG A 601 -6.32 33.25 29.76
N ASN A 602 -5.95 33.45 28.50
CA ASN A 602 -6.61 34.42 27.60
C ASN A 602 -7.82 33.82 26.84
N SER A 603 -8.33 32.67 27.25
CA SER A 603 -9.50 32.06 26.66
C SER A 603 -10.80 32.49 27.35
N ASP A 604 -11.85 32.68 26.54
CA ASP A 604 -13.17 33.08 27.05
C ASP A 604 -13.84 31.97 27.84
N CYS A 605 -13.52 30.73 27.52
CA CYS A 605 -14.02 29.55 28.24
C CYS A 605 -12.91 28.48 28.30
N ILE A 606 -12.67 27.98 29.49
CA ILE A 606 -11.76 26.85 29.73
C ILE A 606 -12.59 25.65 30.10
N MET A 607 -12.33 24.52 29.44
CA MET A 607 -12.96 23.23 29.74
C MET A 607 -11.91 22.25 30.21
N VAL A 608 -12.05 21.78 31.43
CA VAL A 608 -11.12 20.81 32.02
C VAL A 608 -11.65 19.40 31.77
N LEU A 609 -10.86 18.60 31.07
CA LEU A 609 -11.19 17.22 30.77
C LEU A 609 -10.41 16.27 31.69
N GLU A 610 -11.10 15.29 32.23
CA GLU A 610 -10.52 14.16 32.96
C GLU A 610 -11.29 12.88 32.66
N GLN A 611 -10.55 11.83 32.25
CA GLN A 611 -11.13 10.51 31.94
C GLN A 611 -12.34 10.57 30.96
N GLY A 612 -12.25 11.42 29.94
CA GLY A 612 -13.30 11.56 28.93
C GLY A 612 -14.55 12.33 29.37
N ARG A 613 -14.49 13.08 30.46
CA ARG A 613 -15.59 13.95 30.93
C ARG A 613 -15.13 15.38 31.10
N ILE A 614 -16.03 16.34 30.90
CA ILE A 614 -15.79 17.74 31.25
C ILE A 614 -16.14 17.87 32.73
N ILE A 615 -15.15 18.12 33.60
CA ILE A 615 -15.30 18.19 35.05
C ILE A 615 -15.39 19.62 35.57
N GLU A 616 -14.81 20.59 34.86
CA GLU A 616 -14.86 22.01 35.21
C GLU A 616 -15.03 22.84 33.95
N ARG A 617 -15.75 23.94 34.04
CA ARG A 617 -15.96 24.92 32.96
C ARG A 617 -16.07 26.31 33.53
N GLY A 618 -15.39 27.28 32.94
CA GLY A 618 -15.44 28.69 33.33
C GLY A 618 -14.32 29.52 32.74
N THR A 619 -14.24 30.77 33.15
CA THR A 619 -13.09 31.64 32.85
C THR A 619 -11.90 31.31 33.74
N HIS A 620 -10.72 31.86 33.42
CA HIS A 620 -9.52 31.68 34.26
C HIS A 620 -9.76 32.07 35.73
N ASP A 621 -10.33 33.24 35.95
CA ASP A 621 -10.52 33.77 37.32
C ASP A 621 -11.53 32.95 38.12
N GLU A 622 -12.63 32.52 37.46
CA GLU A 622 -13.64 31.66 38.09
C GLU A 622 -13.04 30.31 38.51
N LEU A 623 -12.27 29.67 37.63
CA LEU A 623 -11.69 28.36 37.92
C LEU A 623 -10.53 28.42 38.93
N ILE A 624 -9.78 29.52 38.97
CA ILE A 624 -8.80 29.78 40.05
C ILE A 624 -9.47 29.94 41.39
N ALA A 625 -10.61 30.68 41.45
CA ALA A 625 -11.37 30.88 42.68
C ALA A 625 -11.97 29.57 43.22
N GLN A 626 -12.38 28.65 42.35
CA GLN A 626 -12.93 27.35 42.72
C GLN A 626 -11.90 26.41 43.36
N LYS A 627 -10.58 26.66 43.16
CA LYS A 627 -9.48 25.82 43.67
C LYS A 627 -9.59 24.33 43.30
N GLY A 628 -10.21 24.05 42.16
CA GLY A 628 -10.46 22.71 41.66
C GLY A 628 -9.28 22.08 40.90
N ARG A 629 -9.57 21.23 39.90
CA ARG A 629 -8.57 20.55 39.08
C ARG A 629 -7.76 21.53 38.22
N TYR A 630 -8.43 22.56 37.67
CA TYR A 630 -7.76 23.63 36.93
C TYR A 630 -6.71 24.36 37.78
N TYR A 631 -7.08 24.76 39.01
CA TYR A 631 -6.15 25.43 39.92
C TYR A 631 -4.89 24.58 40.15
N ARG A 632 -5.06 23.28 40.39
CA ARG A 632 -3.93 22.35 40.58
C ARG A 632 -3.04 22.22 39.35
N LEU A 633 -3.63 22.13 38.14
CA LEU A 633 -2.92 22.10 36.89
C LEU A 633 -2.15 23.41 36.63
N TYR A 634 -2.74 24.54 36.97
CA TYR A 634 -2.17 25.86 36.75
C TYR A 634 -1.03 26.17 37.74
N THR A 635 -1.17 25.85 39.01
CA THR A 635 -0.20 26.14 40.07
C THR A 635 0.94 25.09 40.17
N GLY A 636 0.83 23.97 39.47
CA GLY A 636 1.76 22.85 39.60
C GLY A 636 1.67 22.08 40.92
N ASN A 637 0.69 22.42 41.78
CA ASN A 637 0.48 21.77 43.07
C ASN A 637 -0.23 20.40 42.86
N PHE A 638 0.50 19.40 42.51
CA PHE A 638 0.09 17.99 42.55
C PHE A 638 0.27 17.46 43.99
N ALA A 639 -0.44 18.04 44.96
CA ALA A 639 -0.53 17.42 46.27
C ALA A 639 -1.24 16.09 46.12
N GLU A 640 -0.52 15.01 46.35
CA GLU A 640 -1.01 13.66 46.48
C GLU A 640 -2.18 13.62 47.45
N ASN A 641 -3.33 13.20 46.99
CA ASN A 641 -4.30 12.58 47.84
C ASN A 641 -4.29 11.09 47.50
N SER A 642 -3.59 10.35 48.36
CA SER A 642 -3.65 8.90 48.55
C SER A 642 -5.08 8.38 48.65
#